data_fb7dbde5b933910b8a71b4371d33bf2b
#
_entry.id   fb7dbde5b933910b8a71b4371d33bf2b
#
_cell.length_a   1.000
_cell.length_b   1.000
_cell.length_c   1.000
_cell.angle_alpha   90.00
_cell.angle_beta   90.00
_cell.angle_gamma   90.00
#
_symmetry.space_group_name_H-M   'P 1'
#
loop_
_entity.id
_entity.type
_entity.pdbx_description
1 polymer ?
#
loop_
_entity_poly.entity_id
_entity_poly.type
_entity_poly.pdbx_seq_one_letter_code
_entity_poly.pdbx_strand_id
1 'polypeptide(L)'
;MSIAHGAPTGASLFQAIWASRQMATEPEREPLSTEVRRLESEVGPHAHHPLVHLRLFDQLKQRNVFRVAVLYLVVCWLILDPVHVLFHMLDVPVWANRLVVILMAVGFPAVLIFAWAYEITPEGLRPTVEIPHGESIRALTGRRLNRAIIAVLAVALAYFALDKFWISKHVTFQPVESAPQRTGVRATATPAAAAPAAAAAFTPPPHSIAVLPFVNISGDKEQQYFSDGLTDELLNSLSRINELQVAARTSSFSFQGEHPDISTVAHKLNVGAVLEGSVRRSAHTIRITAQLVNGVTGFHLWSQTYDRNLGDVLALQTEIANAVASALKVALIGNVAAKIELGGTRDPAAFDAYLRGSKLAAATAHSAAEVRTTIDAYTEALRADPNFALAYAARARAKMGWGYFLIEAPQDAFASARTDAAHAIALAPELGDAHAALGEVLETGFFDFAGAAIEYERALALAPGDARVLRAYSHFATYMGHADAAIASARRNVELDPLNVLAYRTLGEALNAARRYKEAIAAYDQAIGLSPGHASEVYQRRARSYYLMGNFPLAKASCEAEPDHYQVQLCMPLVYERLGQRSAAEVALATAIAAQREFSAYQYAQIYAQWGDTKKALDWLETALRIRDTGLEYLKTDAFLDPLRSQPRFQAIERQLKFPD
;
A
#
# COMPACT_ATOMS: atom_id res chain seq x y z
N MET A 1 16.50 -9.09 -9.42
CA MET A 1 15.43 -9.61 -10.26
C MET A 1 14.14 -9.39 -9.46
N SER A 2 13.55 -8.22 -9.59
CA SER A 2 12.32 -7.86 -8.88
C SER A 2 11.14 -8.30 -9.75
N ILE A 3 10.46 -9.33 -9.36
CA ILE A 3 9.15 -9.68 -9.92
C ILE A 3 8.17 -8.73 -9.22
N ALA A 4 7.79 -7.67 -9.92
CA ALA A 4 6.64 -6.88 -9.54
C ALA A 4 5.39 -7.76 -9.68
N HIS A 5 4.98 -8.40 -8.60
CA HIS A 5 3.62 -8.91 -8.49
C HIS A 5 2.73 -7.66 -8.33
N GLY A 6 2.06 -7.31 -9.39
CA GLY A 6 1.01 -6.32 -9.36
C GLY A 6 0.00 -6.74 -8.29
N ALA A 7 -0.21 -5.88 -7.29
CA ALA A 7 -1.30 -6.06 -6.35
C ALA A 7 -2.61 -6.12 -7.14
N PRO A 8 -3.48 -7.11 -6.89
CA PRO A 8 -4.77 -7.15 -7.53
C PRO A 8 -5.54 -5.88 -7.16
N THR A 9 -6.09 -5.22 -8.17
CA THR A 9 -6.91 -4.02 -8.02
C THR A 9 -8.11 -4.31 -7.10
N GLY A 10 -8.67 -3.29 -6.45
CA GLY A 10 -9.84 -3.43 -5.56
C GLY A 10 -11.03 -4.19 -6.19
N ALA A 11 -11.08 -4.29 -7.52
CA ALA A 11 -12.00 -5.14 -8.26
C ALA A 11 -11.86 -6.63 -7.91
N SER A 12 -10.64 -7.12 -7.65
CA SER A 12 -10.41 -8.52 -7.26
C SER A 12 -10.87 -8.81 -5.83
N LEU A 13 -10.73 -7.82 -4.93
CA LEU A 13 -11.23 -7.92 -3.57
C LEU A 13 -12.78 -8.00 -3.57
N PHE A 14 -13.41 -7.16 -4.38
CA PHE A 14 -14.85 -7.14 -4.54
C PHE A 14 -15.39 -8.43 -5.18
N GLN A 15 -14.70 -8.96 -6.20
CA GLN A 15 -15.04 -10.23 -6.82
C GLN A 15 -14.89 -11.41 -5.87
N ALA A 16 -13.87 -11.41 -5.00
CA ALA A 16 -13.68 -12.43 -3.97
C ALA A 16 -14.81 -12.38 -2.91
N ILE A 17 -15.18 -11.19 -2.45
CA ILE A 17 -16.31 -10.99 -1.52
C ILE A 17 -17.63 -11.43 -2.19
N TRP A 18 -17.80 -11.12 -3.47
CA TRP A 18 -18.99 -11.47 -4.22
C TRP A 18 -19.10 -12.97 -4.46
N ALA A 19 -18.01 -13.64 -4.84
CA ALA A 19 -17.96 -15.09 -5.04
C ALA A 19 -18.27 -15.86 -3.74
N SER A 20 -17.72 -15.40 -2.61
CA SER A 20 -18.00 -15.99 -1.30
C SER A 20 -19.48 -15.86 -0.90
N ARG A 21 -20.15 -14.78 -1.31
CA ARG A 21 -21.57 -14.54 -1.02
C ARG A 21 -22.51 -15.41 -1.88
N GLN A 22 -22.11 -15.77 -3.09
CA GLN A 22 -22.89 -16.70 -3.93
C GLN A 22 -22.86 -18.15 -3.42
N MET A 23 -21.73 -18.59 -2.83
CA MET A 23 -21.64 -19.96 -2.30
C MET A 23 -22.43 -20.18 -1.00
N ALA A 24 -22.77 -19.11 -0.27
CA ALA A 24 -23.50 -19.21 0.99
C ALA A 24 -25.04 -19.28 0.83
N THR A 25 -25.58 -19.15 -0.39
CA THR A 25 -27.03 -19.06 -0.61
C THR A 25 -27.66 -20.20 -1.43
N GLU A 26 -26.91 -21.24 -1.79
CA GLU A 26 -27.51 -22.41 -2.42
C GLU A 26 -27.97 -23.44 -1.36
N PRO A 27 -29.26 -23.83 -1.33
CA PRO A 27 -29.71 -24.93 -0.49
C PRO A 27 -29.21 -26.27 -1.07
N GLU A 28 -28.84 -27.17 -0.19
CA GLU A 28 -28.43 -28.55 -0.48
C GLU A 28 -29.40 -29.20 -1.49
N ARG A 29 -28.88 -29.60 -2.65
CA ARG A 29 -29.55 -30.53 -3.55
C ARG A 29 -28.89 -31.89 -3.43
N GLU A 30 -29.73 -32.89 -3.15
CA GLU A 30 -29.40 -34.32 -3.13
C GLU A 30 -28.70 -34.81 -4.42
N PRO A 31 -27.89 -35.86 -4.37
CA PRO A 31 -27.07 -36.30 -5.49
C PRO A 31 -27.89 -37.00 -6.58
N LEU A 32 -27.98 -36.36 -7.72
CA LEU A 32 -28.49 -36.96 -8.99
C LEU A 32 -27.43 -37.92 -9.57
N SER A 33 -27.42 -39.17 -9.09
CA SER A 33 -26.41 -40.15 -9.49
C SER A 33 -26.88 -41.19 -10.53
N THR A 34 -28.07 -41.05 -11.11
CA THR A 34 -28.63 -42.12 -11.98
C THR A 34 -28.95 -41.71 -13.42
N GLU A 35 -29.08 -40.43 -13.71
CA GLU A 35 -29.49 -39.97 -15.03
C GLU A 35 -28.34 -39.56 -15.96
N VAL A 36 -27.20 -39.19 -15.42
CA VAL A 36 -26.00 -38.82 -16.20
C VAL A 36 -25.35 -40.03 -16.88
N ARG A 37 -25.49 -41.26 -16.33
CA ARG A 37 -24.95 -42.48 -16.94
C ARG A 37 -25.77 -42.99 -18.13
N ARG A 38 -26.96 -42.50 -18.33
CA ARG A 38 -27.82 -42.93 -19.45
C ARG A 38 -27.61 -42.11 -20.71
N LEU A 39 -27.08 -40.92 -20.61
CA LEU A 39 -26.79 -40.02 -21.75
C LEU A 39 -25.40 -40.22 -22.36
N GLU A 40 -24.49 -40.91 -21.67
CA GLU A 40 -23.16 -41.21 -22.23
C GLU A 40 -23.12 -42.41 -23.18
N SER A 41 -24.20 -43.16 -23.32
CA SER A 41 -24.25 -44.36 -24.17
C SER A 41 -24.86 -44.15 -25.56
N GLU A 42 -25.34 -42.94 -25.91
CA GLU A 42 -26.02 -42.69 -27.20
C GLU A 42 -25.34 -41.70 -28.15
N VAL A 43 -24.11 -41.24 -27.86
CA VAL A 43 -23.38 -40.37 -28.79
C VAL A 43 -22.20 -41.15 -29.38
N GLY A 44 -22.33 -41.49 -30.66
CA GLY A 44 -21.31 -42.16 -31.46
C GLY A 44 -20.05 -41.31 -31.68
N PRO A 45 -18.97 -41.90 -32.24
CA PRO A 45 -17.63 -41.37 -32.20
C PRO A 45 -17.36 -40.32 -33.29
N HIS A 46 -17.82 -39.09 -33.12
CA HIS A 46 -17.36 -37.95 -33.92
C HIS A 46 -17.49 -36.63 -33.15
N ALA A 47 -16.47 -36.25 -32.40
CA ALA A 47 -16.14 -34.84 -32.17
C ALA A 47 -14.68 -34.75 -31.65
N HIS A 48 -13.73 -34.60 -32.55
CA HIS A 48 -12.40 -34.14 -32.23
C HIS A 48 -12.44 -32.65 -31.93
N HIS A 49 -12.01 -32.24 -30.73
CA HIS A 49 -11.17 -31.08 -30.47
C HIS A 49 -10.90 -30.97 -28.98
N PRO A 50 -9.68 -31.28 -28.54
CA PRO A 50 -8.79 -30.26 -28.00
C PRO A 50 -7.30 -30.60 -28.21
N LEU A 51 -6.76 -30.58 -29.43
CA LEU A 51 -5.37 -30.89 -29.70
C LEU A 51 -4.62 -29.80 -30.52
N VAL A 52 -5.25 -28.65 -30.74
CA VAL A 52 -4.63 -27.59 -31.57
C VAL A 52 -3.50 -26.90 -30.83
N HIS A 53 -3.61 -26.68 -29.53
CA HIS A 53 -2.59 -25.97 -28.75
C HIS A 53 -1.29 -26.77 -28.52
N LEU A 54 -1.37 -28.07 -28.36
CA LEU A 54 -0.15 -28.92 -28.21
C LEU A 54 0.67 -29.01 -29.48
N ARG A 55 0.02 -29.07 -30.64
CA ARG A 55 0.73 -29.11 -31.95
C ARG A 55 1.46 -27.80 -32.28
N LEU A 56 0.91 -26.65 -31.87
CA LEU A 56 1.49 -25.33 -32.13
C LEU A 56 2.78 -25.14 -31.28
N PHE A 57 2.77 -25.57 -30.05
CA PHE A 57 3.91 -25.49 -29.14
C PHE A 57 5.07 -26.37 -29.61
N ASP A 58 4.80 -27.59 -30.08
CA ASP A 58 5.80 -28.50 -30.64
C ASP A 58 6.37 -27.96 -31.97
N GLN A 59 5.56 -27.33 -32.80
CA GLN A 59 6.02 -26.68 -34.03
C GLN A 59 6.93 -25.48 -33.74
N LEU A 60 6.60 -24.63 -32.76
CA LEU A 60 7.43 -23.50 -32.33
C LEU A 60 8.78 -23.98 -31.77
N LYS A 61 8.78 -25.06 -30.99
CA LYS A 61 10.00 -25.69 -30.43
C LYS A 61 10.89 -26.27 -31.53
N GLN A 62 10.31 -26.88 -32.55
CA GLN A 62 11.04 -27.47 -33.68
C GLN A 62 11.65 -26.41 -34.62
N ARG A 63 11.12 -25.15 -34.66
CA ARG A 63 11.53 -24.08 -35.57
C ARG A 63 12.52 -23.06 -34.98
N ASN A 64 13.24 -23.38 -33.90
CA ASN A 64 14.20 -22.51 -33.23
C ASN A 64 13.64 -21.15 -32.73
N VAL A 65 12.33 -20.92 -32.79
CA VAL A 65 11.69 -19.64 -32.43
C VAL A 65 12.01 -19.26 -30.97
N PHE A 66 12.00 -20.21 -30.04
CA PHE A 66 12.38 -19.96 -28.64
C PHE A 66 13.81 -19.46 -28.46
N ARG A 67 14.76 -19.98 -29.27
CA ARG A 67 16.17 -19.57 -29.19
C ARG A 67 16.35 -18.14 -29.71
N VAL A 68 15.63 -17.78 -30.78
CA VAL A 68 15.61 -16.41 -31.31
C VAL A 68 14.96 -15.45 -30.33
N ALA A 69 13.87 -15.86 -29.66
CA ALA A 69 13.22 -15.06 -28.61
C ALA A 69 14.19 -14.75 -27.47
N VAL A 70 14.90 -15.77 -26.96
CA VAL A 70 15.88 -15.60 -25.86
C VAL A 70 17.02 -14.68 -26.31
N LEU A 71 17.56 -14.87 -27.51
CA LEU A 71 18.63 -14.04 -28.05
C LEU A 71 18.18 -12.58 -28.17
N TYR A 72 16.98 -12.34 -28.70
CA TYR A 72 16.39 -11.00 -28.81
C TYR A 72 16.27 -10.30 -27.46
N LEU A 73 15.73 -10.99 -26.46
CA LEU A 73 15.59 -10.43 -25.11
C LEU A 73 16.93 -10.07 -24.47
N VAL A 74 17.95 -10.93 -24.63
CA VAL A 74 19.30 -10.67 -24.13
C VAL A 74 19.93 -9.45 -24.82
N VAL A 75 19.78 -9.33 -26.14
CA VAL A 75 20.29 -8.19 -26.90
C VAL A 75 19.56 -6.89 -26.51
N CYS A 76 18.23 -6.93 -26.36
CA CYS A 76 17.46 -5.78 -25.88
C CYS A 76 17.93 -5.34 -24.50
N TRP A 77 18.15 -6.27 -23.58
CA TRP A 77 18.64 -5.96 -22.23
C TRP A 77 20.04 -5.31 -22.27
N LEU A 78 20.96 -5.83 -23.10
CA LEU A 78 22.30 -5.28 -23.30
C LEU A 78 22.32 -3.86 -23.90
N ILE A 79 21.29 -3.51 -24.69
CA ILE A 79 21.18 -2.18 -25.31
C ILE A 79 20.51 -1.18 -24.36
N LEU A 80 19.54 -1.61 -23.56
CA LEU A 80 18.75 -0.70 -22.73
C LEU A 80 19.60 0.01 -21.67
N ASP A 81 20.55 -0.66 -21.05
CA ASP A 81 21.37 -0.10 -19.98
C ASP A 81 22.33 1.00 -20.48
N PRO A 82 23.16 0.78 -21.53
CA PRO A 82 23.97 1.84 -22.13
C PRO A 82 23.15 3.00 -22.70
N VAL A 83 21.99 2.72 -23.30
CA VAL A 83 21.12 3.76 -23.86
C VAL A 83 20.56 4.64 -22.76
N HIS A 84 20.16 4.06 -21.62
CA HIS A 84 19.67 4.82 -20.47
C HIS A 84 20.75 5.77 -19.92
N VAL A 85 21.98 5.29 -19.74
CA VAL A 85 23.11 6.09 -19.29
C VAL A 85 23.45 7.21 -20.31
N LEU A 86 23.48 6.87 -21.61
CA LEU A 86 23.78 7.83 -22.66
C LEU A 86 22.72 8.93 -22.76
N PHE A 87 21.44 8.58 -22.64
CA PHE A 87 20.35 9.55 -22.69
C PHE A 87 20.36 10.48 -21.48
N HIS A 88 20.80 9.98 -20.33
CA HIS A 88 20.97 10.81 -19.12
C HIS A 88 22.15 11.78 -19.26
N MET A 89 23.26 11.35 -19.91
CA MET A 89 24.43 12.21 -20.18
C MET A 89 24.16 13.29 -21.24
N LEU A 90 23.19 13.06 -22.14
CA LEU A 90 22.86 13.97 -23.25
C LEU A 90 21.62 14.82 -23.00
N ASP A 91 21.07 14.80 -21.77
CA ASP A 91 19.83 15.50 -21.38
C ASP A 91 18.64 15.22 -22.32
N VAL A 92 18.54 13.99 -22.85
CA VAL A 92 17.46 13.59 -23.75
C VAL A 92 16.14 13.49 -22.99
N PRO A 93 15.02 14.05 -23.50
CA PRO A 93 13.74 14.01 -22.82
C PRO A 93 13.27 12.59 -22.47
N VAL A 94 12.62 12.42 -21.31
CA VAL A 94 12.18 11.11 -20.75
C VAL A 94 11.30 10.29 -21.71
N TRP A 95 10.57 10.96 -22.62
CA TRP A 95 9.76 10.26 -23.64
C TRP A 95 10.59 9.42 -24.62
N ALA A 96 11.85 9.78 -24.88
CA ALA A 96 12.72 9.05 -25.79
C ALA A 96 13.10 7.66 -25.25
N ASN A 97 13.32 7.53 -23.93
CA ASN A 97 13.52 6.23 -23.29
C ASN A 97 12.28 5.33 -23.47
N ARG A 98 11.09 5.90 -23.30
CA ARG A 98 9.82 5.17 -23.52
C ARG A 98 9.66 4.74 -24.97
N LEU A 99 10.05 5.59 -25.92
CA LEU A 99 10.00 5.26 -27.35
C LEU A 99 10.91 4.08 -27.69
N VAL A 100 12.15 4.03 -27.16
CA VAL A 100 13.07 2.89 -27.37
C VAL A 100 12.46 1.59 -26.85
N VAL A 101 11.89 1.59 -25.66
CA VAL A 101 11.22 0.41 -25.10
C VAL A 101 10.03 -0.04 -25.96
N ILE A 102 9.21 0.90 -26.43
CA ILE A 102 8.07 0.60 -27.32
C ILE A 102 8.55 0.01 -28.64
N LEU A 103 9.59 0.57 -29.26
CA LEU A 103 10.15 0.05 -30.51
C LEU A 103 10.69 -1.38 -30.34
N MET A 104 11.36 -1.67 -29.21
CA MET A 104 11.81 -3.02 -28.89
C MET A 104 10.62 -3.97 -28.66
N ALA A 105 9.57 -3.53 -27.95
CA ALA A 105 8.37 -4.33 -27.72
C ALA A 105 7.63 -4.66 -29.04
N VAL A 106 7.51 -3.70 -29.95
CA VAL A 106 6.90 -3.89 -31.28
C VAL A 106 7.78 -4.73 -32.20
N GLY A 107 9.10 -4.63 -32.08
CA GLY A 107 10.06 -5.44 -32.85
C GLY A 107 10.03 -6.93 -32.47
N PHE A 108 9.69 -7.27 -31.23
CA PHE A 108 9.69 -8.65 -30.75
C PHE A 108 8.76 -9.59 -31.54
N PRO A 109 7.46 -9.30 -31.73
CA PRO A 109 6.58 -10.11 -32.56
C PRO A 109 7.05 -10.23 -34.02
N ALA A 110 7.56 -9.13 -34.59
CA ALA A 110 8.06 -9.13 -35.97
C ALA A 110 9.24 -10.09 -36.14
N VAL A 111 10.19 -10.10 -35.21
CA VAL A 111 11.33 -11.03 -35.20
C VAL A 111 10.88 -12.48 -35.02
N LEU A 112 9.88 -12.75 -34.20
CA LEU A 112 9.32 -14.08 -34.00
C LEU A 112 8.61 -14.60 -35.26
N ILE A 113 7.83 -13.74 -35.93
CA ILE A 113 7.16 -14.08 -37.19
C ILE A 113 8.21 -14.39 -38.27
N PHE A 114 9.26 -13.56 -38.36
CA PHE A 114 10.35 -13.80 -39.30
C PHE A 114 11.09 -15.12 -39.00
N ALA A 115 11.41 -15.41 -37.75
CA ALA A 115 12.05 -16.67 -37.33
C ALA A 115 11.15 -17.89 -37.55
N TRP A 116 9.84 -17.71 -37.59
CA TRP A 116 8.88 -18.76 -37.93
C TRP A 116 8.74 -18.99 -39.43
N ALA A 117 8.80 -17.91 -40.24
CA ALA A 117 8.55 -17.97 -41.67
C ALA A 117 9.81 -18.35 -42.50
N TYR A 118 11.01 -18.02 -42.01
CA TYR A 118 12.26 -18.21 -42.74
C TYR A 118 13.27 -19.06 -41.97
N GLU A 119 14.05 -19.87 -42.72
CA GLU A 119 15.17 -20.67 -42.20
C GLU A 119 16.49 -20.27 -42.90
N ILE A 120 17.58 -20.20 -42.10
CA ILE A 120 18.91 -19.90 -42.64
C ILE A 120 19.51 -21.19 -43.23
N THR A 121 19.70 -21.25 -44.51
CA THR A 121 20.37 -22.33 -45.23
C THR A 121 21.79 -21.91 -45.67
N PRO A 122 22.67 -22.85 -46.13
CA PRO A 122 24.00 -22.49 -46.66
C PRO A 122 23.94 -21.58 -47.87
N GLU A 123 22.83 -21.55 -48.58
CA GLU A 123 22.60 -20.76 -49.79
C GLU A 123 21.88 -19.44 -49.53
N GLY A 124 21.51 -19.14 -48.26
CA GLY A 124 20.84 -17.89 -47.86
C GLY A 124 19.52 -18.11 -47.12
N LEU A 125 18.70 -17.06 -47.03
CA LEU A 125 17.38 -17.09 -46.39
C LEU A 125 16.35 -17.67 -47.38
N ARG A 126 15.69 -18.80 -46.98
CA ARG A 126 14.59 -19.40 -47.76
C ARG A 126 13.32 -19.55 -46.92
N PRO A 127 12.12 -19.43 -47.52
CA PRO A 127 10.86 -19.71 -46.81
C PRO A 127 10.83 -21.18 -46.35
N THR A 128 10.38 -21.40 -45.10
CA THR A 128 10.38 -22.74 -44.45
C THR A 128 9.51 -23.77 -45.17
N VAL A 129 8.56 -23.34 -46.01
CA VAL A 129 7.62 -24.20 -46.77
C VAL A 129 8.31 -24.90 -47.96
N GLU A 130 9.44 -24.40 -48.47
CA GLU A 130 10.12 -24.90 -49.68
C GLU A 130 11.27 -25.88 -49.40
N ILE A 131 11.55 -26.23 -48.15
CA ILE A 131 12.69 -27.08 -47.77
C ILE A 131 12.28 -28.53 -47.69
N PRO A 132 12.77 -29.48 -48.52
CA PRO A 132 12.52 -30.90 -48.42
C PRO A 132 13.05 -31.49 -47.12
N HIS A 133 12.36 -32.50 -46.56
CA HIS A 133 12.60 -33.06 -45.23
C HIS A 133 13.99 -33.70 -45.01
N GLY A 134 14.79 -33.91 -46.08
CA GLY A 134 16.13 -34.47 -46.00
C GLY A 134 17.29 -33.47 -45.97
N GLU A 135 17.08 -32.19 -46.30
CA GLU A 135 18.15 -31.19 -46.45
C GLU A 135 18.20 -30.14 -45.32
N SER A 136 17.35 -30.25 -44.29
CA SER A 136 17.31 -29.27 -43.18
C SER A 136 18.55 -29.44 -42.27
N ILE A 137 19.38 -28.38 -42.20
CA ILE A 137 20.56 -28.30 -41.31
C ILE A 137 20.19 -27.78 -39.90
N ARG A 138 18.98 -28.00 -39.46
CA ARG A 138 18.42 -27.50 -38.16
C ARG A 138 19.34 -27.79 -36.96
N ALA A 139 19.99 -28.97 -36.92
CA ALA A 139 20.92 -29.34 -35.88
C ALA A 139 22.22 -28.52 -35.88
N LEU A 140 22.69 -28.10 -37.06
CA LEU A 140 23.88 -27.26 -37.22
C LEU A 140 23.59 -25.78 -36.94
N THR A 141 22.44 -25.29 -37.40
CA THR A 141 21.96 -23.92 -37.12
C THR A 141 21.67 -23.75 -35.64
N GLY A 142 21.05 -24.75 -34.99
CA GLY A 142 20.82 -24.73 -33.56
C GLY A 142 22.11 -24.69 -32.71
N ARG A 143 23.18 -25.37 -33.13
CA ARG A 143 24.49 -25.32 -32.45
C ARG A 143 25.20 -23.97 -32.67
N ARG A 144 25.09 -23.36 -33.87
CA ARG A 144 25.64 -22.03 -34.13
C ARG A 144 24.91 -20.96 -33.33
N LEU A 145 23.59 -21.03 -33.27
CA LEU A 145 22.75 -20.10 -32.48
C LEU A 145 23.02 -20.23 -30.96
N ASN A 146 23.18 -21.46 -30.45
CA ASN A 146 23.59 -21.68 -29.05
C ASN A 146 24.97 -21.07 -28.75
N ARG A 147 25.95 -21.21 -29.68
CA ARG A 147 27.26 -20.57 -29.53
C ARG A 147 27.16 -19.06 -29.54
N ALA A 148 26.32 -18.48 -30.40
CA ALA A 148 26.07 -17.04 -30.43
C ALA A 148 25.42 -16.56 -29.10
N ILE A 149 24.43 -17.27 -28.57
CA ILE A 149 23.81 -16.96 -27.27
C ILE A 149 24.86 -17.01 -26.15
N ILE A 150 25.68 -18.06 -26.10
CA ILE A 150 26.75 -18.20 -25.09
C ILE A 150 27.78 -17.07 -25.23
N ALA A 151 28.16 -16.68 -26.44
CA ALA A 151 29.08 -15.59 -26.68
C ALA A 151 28.51 -14.23 -26.21
N VAL A 152 27.24 -13.95 -26.52
CA VAL A 152 26.56 -12.72 -26.08
C VAL A 152 26.41 -12.68 -24.55
N LEU A 153 26.07 -13.81 -23.93
CA LEU A 153 26.01 -13.92 -22.47
C LEU A 153 27.39 -13.74 -21.80
N ALA A 154 28.45 -14.27 -22.42
CA ALA A 154 29.82 -14.08 -21.93
C ALA A 154 30.25 -12.61 -22.01
N VAL A 155 29.91 -11.90 -23.10
CA VAL A 155 30.16 -10.47 -23.26
C VAL A 155 29.35 -9.66 -22.23
N ALA A 156 28.09 -10.01 -22.00
CA ALA A 156 27.25 -9.39 -20.98
C ALA A 156 27.84 -9.56 -19.58
N LEU A 157 28.30 -10.76 -19.25
CA LEU A 157 28.94 -11.07 -17.96
C LEU A 157 30.26 -10.31 -17.79
N ALA A 158 31.07 -10.22 -18.86
CA ALA A 158 32.32 -9.47 -18.86
C ALA A 158 32.07 -7.97 -18.69
N TYR A 159 31.07 -7.42 -19.37
CA TYR A 159 30.64 -6.02 -19.21
C TYR A 159 30.18 -5.74 -17.77
N PHE A 160 29.33 -6.60 -17.22
CA PHE A 160 28.84 -6.47 -15.84
C PHE A 160 30.01 -6.55 -14.82
N ALA A 161 30.96 -7.45 -15.04
CA ALA A 161 32.15 -7.54 -14.19
C ALA A 161 33.04 -6.29 -14.29
N LEU A 162 33.25 -5.78 -15.50
CA LEU A 162 34.00 -4.55 -15.74
C LEU A 162 33.32 -3.33 -15.08
N ASP A 163 32.00 -3.19 -15.24
CA ASP A 163 31.23 -2.11 -14.62
C ASP A 163 31.32 -2.19 -13.08
N LYS A 164 31.01 -3.35 -12.50
CA LYS A 164 30.93 -3.53 -11.05
C LYS A 164 32.30 -3.44 -10.35
N PHE A 165 33.36 -3.94 -10.99
CA PHE A 165 34.68 -4.07 -10.33
C PHE A 165 35.70 -3.02 -10.75
N TRP A 166 35.53 -2.36 -11.89
CA TRP A 166 36.52 -1.42 -12.41
C TRP A 166 35.96 -0.03 -12.73
N ILE A 167 34.84 0.12 -13.40
CA ILE A 167 34.29 1.43 -13.80
C ILE A 167 33.68 2.13 -12.58
N SER A 168 32.87 1.45 -11.78
CA SER A 168 32.23 2.02 -10.60
C SER A 168 33.19 2.45 -9.49
N LYS A 169 34.45 1.95 -9.49
CA LYS A 169 35.47 2.34 -8.52
C LYS A 169 36.33 3.54 -8.90
N HIS A 170 36.24 4.01 -10.13
CA HIS A 170 37.12 5.08 -10.65
C HIS A 170 36.43 6.40 -11.03
N VAL A 171 35.12 6.51 -10.80
CA VAL A 171 34.44 7.80 -10.95
C VAL A 171 34.47 8.53 -9.61
N THR A 172 35.61 9.09 -9.30
CA THR A 172 35.75 10.07 -8.20
C THR A 172 35.45 11.44 -8.80
N PHE A 173 34.34 12.05 -8.43
CA PHE A 173 34.10 13.46 -8.72
C PHE A 173 35.15 14.29 -8.01
N GLN A 174 36.05 14.94 -8.77
CA GLN A 174 36.92 15.97 -8.23
C GLN A 174 36.09 17.23 -7.97
N PRO A 175 36.25 17.88 -6.80
CA PRO A 175 35.68 19.20 -6.58
C PRO A 175 36.33 20.21 -7.56
N VAL A 176 35.51 20.99 -8.21
CA VAL A 176 35.97 22.10 -9.05
C VAL A 176 36.64 23.13 -8.16
N GLU A 177 37.96 23.23 -8.25
CA GLU A 177 38.79 24.20 -7.58
C GLU A 177 38.49 25.61 -8.10
N SER A 178 38.15 26.50 -7.19
CA SER A 178 37.79 27.90 -7.47
C SER A 178 38.97 28.65 -8.11
N ALA A 179 38.79 29.22 -9.30
CA ALA A 179 39.77 30.05 -9.98
C ALA A 179 39.98 31.39 -9.25
N PRO A 180 41.23 31.96 -9.27
CA PRO A 180 41.61 33.11 -8.50
C PRO A 180 40.99 34.42 -8.97
N GLN A 181 40.62 35.25 -8.01
CA GLN A 181 40.10 36.60 -8.18
C GLN A 181 41.10 37.49 -8.94
N ARG A 182 40.63 38.10 -10.06
CA ARG A 182 41.29 39.24 -10.66
C ARG A 182 40.60 40.54 -10.21
N THR A 183 41.41 41.39 -9.63
CA THR A 183 41.11 42.74 -9.15
C THR A 183 40.79 43.70 -10.33
N GLY A 184 39.69 44.45 -10.14
CA GLY A 184 39.56 45.85 -10.47
C GLY A 184 39.21 46.23 -11.90
N VAL A 185 37.92 46.64 -12.08
CA VAL A 185 37.58 47.88 -12.82
C VAL A 185 36.20 48.35 -12.30
N ARG A 186 36.12 49.61 -11.95
CA ARG A 186 34.97 50.37 -11.47
C ARG A 186 34.05 50.69 -12.63
N ALA A 187 32.79 50.22 -12.66
CA ALA A 187 31.76 50.64 -13.57
C ALA A 187 30.43 50.85 -12.84
N THR A 188 29.77 51.87 -13.21
CA THR A 188 28.56 52.55 -12.77
C THR A 188 27.35 51.65 -12.46
N ALA A 189 26.62 52.05 -11.42
CA ALA A 189 25.44 51.41 -10.87
C ALA A 189 24.29 51.30 -11.88
N THR A 190 23.80 50.09 -12.05
CA THR A 190 22.46 49.75 -12.57
C THR A 190 21.69 49.06 -11.44
N PRO A 191 20.35 49.21 -11.31
CA PRO A 191 19.60 48.74 -10.13
C PRO A 191 19.72 47.25 -9.99
N ALA A 192 20.04 46.80 -8.77
CA ALA A 192 20.21 45.40 -8.40
C ALA A 192 18.97 44.58 -8.69
N ALA A 193 19.11 43.59 -9.59
CA ALA A 193 18.22 42.44 -9.62
C ALA A 193 18.30 41.75 -8.28
N ALA A 194 17.15 41.47 -7.67
CA ALA A 194 17.05 40.77 -6.39
C ALA A 194 17.87 39.48 -6.45
N ALA A 195 18.79 39.32 -5.53
CA ALA A 195 19.52 38.06 -5.34
C ALA A 195 18.49 36.91 -5.15
N PRO A 196 18.73 35.72 -5.72
CA PRO A 196 17.88 34.57 -5.42
C PRO A 196 17.88 34.39 -3.91
N ALA A 197 16.68 34.35 -3.32
CA ALA A 197 16.52 34.11 -1.89
C ALA A 197 17.32 32.85 -1.55
N ALA A 198 18.26 32.96 -0.61
CA ALA A 198 19.00 31.82 -0.09
C ALA A 198 17.97 30.77 0.31
N ALA A 199 18.08 29.56 -0.22
CA ALA A 199 17.21 28.45 0.14
C ALA A 199 17.21 28.38 1.67
N ALA A 200 16.02 28.46 2.29
CA ALA A 200 15.90 28.45 3.75
C ALA A 200 16.59 27.18 4.25
N ALA A 201 17.53 27.35 5.20
CA ALA A 201 18.25 26.21 5.76
C ALA A 201 17.24 25.23 6.39
N PHE A 202 17.40 23.95 6.10
CA PHE A 202 16.54 22.90 6.67
C PHE A 202 16.63 22.93 8.20
N THR A 203 15.52 23.15 8.84
CA THR A 203 15.39 23.22 10.31
C THR A 203 14.30 22.24 10.74
N PRO A 204 14.66 20.98 11.01
CA PRO A 204 13.69 19.98 11.45
C PRO A 204 13.12 20.30 12.84
N PRO A 205 11.93 19.77 13.19
CA PRO A 205 11.40 19.88 14.54
C PRO A 205 12.38 19.35 15.59
N PRO A 206 12.47 19.97 16.77
CA PRO A 206 13.33 19.47 17.84
C PRO A 206 12.86 18.06 18.28
N HIS A 207 13.81 17.23 18.68
CA HIS A 207 13.59 15.85 19.13
C HIS A 207 12.77 14.98 18.14
N SER A 208 12.88 15.28 16.82
CA SER A 208 12.25 14.49 15.77
C SER A 208 13.21 13.41 15.27
N ILE A 209 12.67 12.19 15.07
CA ILE A 209 13.44 11.01 14.70
C ILE A 209 12.68 10.13 13.70
N ALA A 210 13.39 9.55 12.74
CA ALA A 210 12.94 8.43 11.94
C ALA A 210 13.70 7.16 12.32
N VAL A 211 13.03 6.02 12.30
CA VAL A 211 13.65 4.70 12.49
C VAL A 211 13.57 3.95 11.17
N LEU A 212 14.70 3.77 10.50
CA LEU A 212 14.74 3.02 9.24
C LEU A 212 14.67 1.51 9.49
N PRO A 213 14.12 0.74 8.53
CA PRO A 213 14.10 -0.72 8.62
C PRO A 213 15.51 -1.26 8.84
N PHE A 214 15.71 -2.02 9.92
CA PHE A 214 16.99 -2.63 10.23
C PHE A 214 17.33 -3.71 9.20
N VAL A 215 18.57 -3.69 8.73
CA VAL A 215 19.04 -4.63 7.71
C VAL A 215 19.21 -6.02 8.32
N ASN A 216 18.54 -7.01 7.74
CA ASN A 216 18.74 -8.41 8.11
C ASN A 216 20.08 -8.92 7.56
N ILE A 217 21.03 -9.21 8.44
CA ILE A 217 22.35 -9.77 8.11
C ILE A 217 22.50 -11.23 8.61
N SER A 218 21.38 -11.93 8.89
CA SER A 218 21.38 -13.31 9.38
C SER A 218 21.76 -14.35 8.31
N GLY A 219 21.77 -13.97 7.02
CA GLY A 219 21.99 -14.88 5.90
C GLY A 219 20.72 -15.62 5.43
N ASP A 220 19.65 -15.59 6.21
CA ASP A 220 18.35 -16.17 5.91
C ASP A 220 17.33 -15.09 5.60
N LYS A 221 16.87 -15.04 4.35
CA LYS A 221 15.89 -14.04 3.88
C LYS A 221 14.51 -14.25 4.51
N GLU A 222 14.18 -15.46 4.93
CA GLU A 222 12.90 -15.75 5.58
C GLU A 222 12.80 -15.08 6.94
N GLN A 223 13.92 -14.68 7.55
CA GLN A 223 13.97 -13.93 8.81
C GLN A 223 13.83 -12.42 8.64
N GLN A 224 13.57 -11.90 7.43
CA GLN A 224 13.35 -10.46 7.20
C GLN A 224 12.19 -9.92 8.06
N TYR A 225 11.11 -10.73 8.26
CA TYR A 225 9.99 -10.33 9.11
C TYR A 225 10.39 -9.99 10.54
N PHE A 226 11.42 -10.67 11.06
CA PHE A 226 11.90 -10.42 12.43
C PHE A 226 12.60 -9.06 12.52
N SER A 227 13.46 -8.72 11.56
CA SER A 227 14.13 -7.40 11.52
C SER A 227 13.13 -6.28 11.31
N ASP A 228 12.16 -6.48 10.40
CA ASP A 228 11.09 -5.52 10.13
C ASP A 228 10.21 -5.31 11.37
N GLY A 229 9.80 -6.42 12.01
CA GLY A 229 8.95 -6.36 13.19
C GLY A 229 9.65 -5.76 14.41
N LEU A 230 10.93 -6.07 14.61
CA LEU A 230 11.73 -5.46 15.66
C LEU A 230 11.87 -3.95 15.46
N THR A 231 12.07 -3.51 14.21
CA THR A 231 12.11 -2.08 13.86
C THR A 231 10.78 -1.40 14.15
N ASP A 232 9.66 -2.04 13.79
CA ASP A 232 8.31 -1.55 14.05
C ASP A 232 8.03 -1.40 15.56
N GLU A 233 8.39 -2.41 16.35
CA GLU A 233 8.23 -2.36 17.80
C GLU A 233 9.14 -1.30 18.46
N LEU A 234 10.37 -1.10 17.95
CA LEU A 234 11.24 -0.04 18.43
C LEU A 234 10.67 1.35 18.10
N LEU A 235 10.11 1.52 16.88
CA LEU A 235 9.40 2.73 16.48
C LEU A 235 8.20 2.99 17.40
N ASN A 236 7.37 1.98 17.64
CA ASN A 236 6.23 2.07 18.56
C ASN A 236 6.67 2.40 19.99
N SER A 237 7.76 1.82 20.46
CA SER A 237 8.35 2.09 21.78
C SER A 237 8.82 3.55 21.92
N LEU A 238 9.48 4.08 20.89
CA LEU A 238 9.91 5.49 20.86
C LEU A 238 8.71 6.45 20.78
N SER A 239 7.65 6.10 20.06
CA SER A 239 6.44 6.93 19.93
C SER A 239 5.65 7.08 21.25
N ARG A 240 5.88 6.19 22.23
CA ARG A 240 5.31 6.29 23.58
C ARG A 240 6.05 7.32 24.45
N ILE A 241 7.19 7.84 24.01
CA ILE A 241 7.90 8.93 24.65
C ILE A 241 7.33 10.24 24.11
N ASN A 242 6.46 10.90 24.87
CA ASN A 242 5.68 12.06 24.41
C ASN A 242 6.55 13.24 23.93
N GLU A 243 7.78 13.34 24.42
CA GLU A 243 8.75 14.38 24.08
C GLU A 243 9.44 14.12 22.73
N LEU A 244 9.29 12.92 22.15
CA LEU A 244 9.80 12.57 20.83
C LEU A 244 8.72 12.74 19.76
N GLN A 245 9.13 13.23 18.59
CA GLN A 245 8.34 13.19 17.36
C GLN A 245 8.91 12.09 16.47
N VAL A 246 8.21 10.95 16.44
CA VAL A 246 8.69 9.78 15.72
C VAL A 246 7.97 9.69 14.37
N ALA A 247 8.75 9.65 13.29
CA ALA A 247 8.17 9.40 11.96
C ALA A 247 7.50 8.02 11.93
N ALA A 248 6.30 7.96 11.37
CA ALA A 248 5.50 6.75 11.38
C ALA A 248 6.09 5.64 10.51
N ARG A 249 5.66 4.41 10.79
CA ARG A 249 6.14 3.20 10.13
C ARG A 249 6.09 3.29 8.61
N THR A 250 4.95 3.72 8.03
CA THR A 250 4.76 3.72 6.57
C THR A 250 5.80 4.59 5.87
N SER A 251 6.02 5.80 6.37
CA SER A 251 7.03 6.71 5.83
C SER A 251 8.46 6.22 6.06
N SER A 252 8.76 5.64 7.22
CA SER A 252 10.08 5.07 7.53
C SER A 252 10.41 3.87 6.64
N PHE A 253 9.42 2.98 6.43
CA PHE A 253 9.57 1.76 5.62
C PHE A 253 9.53 2.01 4.10
N SER A 254 9.17 3.21 3.64
CA SER A 254 9.28 3.57 2.22
C SER A 254 10.71 3.53 1.69
N PHE A 255 11.69 3.57 2.59
CA PHE A 255 13.12 3.45 2.27
C PHE A 255 13.66 2.02 2.37
N GLN A 256 12.80 1.02 2.59
CA GLN A 256 13.23 -0.38 2.70
C GLN A 256 13.88 -0.88 1.40
N GLY A 257 15.10 -1.42 1.52
CA GLY A 257 15.87 -1.90 0.35
C GLY A 257 16.56 -0.82 -0.46
N GLU A 258 16.35 0.44 -0.13
CA GLU A 258 17.10 1.57 -0.64
C GLU A 258 18.28 1.90 0.30
N HIS A 259 19.29 2.57 -0.21
CA HIS A 259 20.39 3.11 0.58
C HIS A 259 20.44 4.63 0.39
N PRO A 260 19.41 5.36 0.80
CA PRO A 260 19.38 6.80 0.62
C PRO A 260 20.40 7.46 1.54
N ASP A 261 20.88 8.61 1.12
CA ASP A 261 21.64 9.49 2.00
C ASP A 261 20.75 9.95 3.18
N ILE A 262 21.32 9.96 4.38
CA ILE A 262 20.62 10.29 5.63
C ILE A 262 19.99 11.69 5.56
N SER A 263 20.65 12.65 4.92
CA SER A 263 20.10 14.00 4.75
C SER A 263 18.82 13.98 3.88
N THR A 264 18.80 13.16 2.85
CA THR A 264 17.60 12.94 2.01
C THR A 264 16.44 12.36 2.81
N VAL A 265 16.70 11.36 3.67
CA VAL A 265 15.69 10.79 4.57
C VAL A 265 15.18 11.86 5.52
N ALA A 266 16.09 12.58 6.18
CA ALA A 266 15.76 13.61 7.15
C ALA A 266 14.89 14.71 6.54
N HIS A 267 15.21 15.16 5.32
CA HIS A 267 14.40 16.14 4.59
C HIS A 267 13.01 15.61 4.22
N LYS A 268 12.92 14.40 3.65
CA LYS A 268 11.65 13.81 3.23
C LYS A 268 10.70 13.53 4.39
N LEU A 269 11.25 13.13 5.55
CA LEU A 269 10.49 12.82 6.75
C LEU A 269 10.37 14.00 7.73
N ASN A 270 11.05 15.12 7.43
CA ASN A 270 11.13 16.31 8.28
C ASN A 270 11.58 15.97 9.71
N VAL A 271 12.70 15.24 9.85
CA VAL A 271 13.25 14.81 11.14
C VAL A 271 14.68 15.27 11.36
N GLY A 272 15.04 15.54 12.63
CA GLY A 272 16.39 15.97 13.03
C GLY A 272 17.38 14.83 13.17
N ALA A 273 16.93 13.60 13.37
CA ALA A 273 17.78 12.43 13.53
C ALA A 273 17.21 11.22 12.81
N VAL A 274 18.07 10.29 12.44
CA VAL A 274 17.73 9.01 11.83
C VAL A 274 18.40 7.89 12.60
N LEU A 275 17.61 6.92 13.05
CA LEU A 275 18.10 5.68 13.65
C LEU A 275 18.12 4.61 12.56
N GLU A 276 19.26 4.02 12.34
CA GLU A 276 19.46 2.90 11.42
C GLU A 276 20.21 1.77 12.12
N GLY A 277 20.20 0.59 11.52
CA GLY A 277 20.89 -0.54 12.13
C GLY A 277 20.80 -1.83 11.34
N SER A 278 21.32 -2.88 11.97
CA SER A 278 21.28 -4.24 11.44
C SER A 278 20.95 -5.26 12.51
N VAL A 279 20.32 -6.36 12.10
CA VAL A 279 19.97 -7.47 12.97
C VAL A 279 20.57 -8.75 12.42
N ARG A 280 21.25 -9.51 13.29
CA ARG A 280 21.67 -10.89 13.05
C ARG A 280 21.02 -11.77 14.09
N ARG A 281 20.15 -12.66 13.66
CA ARG A 281 19.52 -13.66 14.52
C ARG A 281 20.15 -15.03 14.30
N SER A 282 20.36 -15.75 15.37
CA SER A 282 20.66 -17.20 15.37
C SER A 282 19.60 -17.94 16.21
N ALA A 283 19.74 -19.25 16.38
CA ALA A 283 18.72 -20.05 17.09
C ALA A 283 18.39 -19.54 18.51
N HIS A 284 19.37 -19.00 19.23
CA HIS A 284 19.19 -18.60 20.63
C HIS A 284 19.66 -17.17 20.93
N THR A 285 20.38 -16.53 20.01
CA THR A 285 20.97 -15.21 20.24
C THR A 285 20.62 -14.24 19.15
N ILE A 286 20.60 -12.95 19.51
CA ILE A 286 20.42 -11.84 18.61
C ILE A 286 21.57 -10.85 18.79
N ARG A 287 22.14 -10.40 17.67
CA ARG A 287 23.04 -9.24 17.63
C ARG A 287 22.35 -8.09 16.91
N ILE A 288 22.26 -6.95 17.57
CA ILE A 288 21.73 -5.71 16.99
C ILE A 288 22.84 -4.68 17.02
N THR A 289 23.12 -4.08 15.86
CA THR A 289 23.90 -2.85 15.77
C THR A 289 22.95 -1.72 15.44
N ALA A 290 22.93 -0.68 16.29
CA ALA A 290 22.09 0.49 16.10
C ALA A 290 22.95 1.74 16.14
N GLN A 291 22.65 2.71 15.28
CA GLN A 291 23.33 3.99 15.22
C GLN A 291 22.36 5.12 14.95
N LEU A 292 22.51 6.21 15.70
CA LEU A 292 21.74 7.43 15.57
C LEU A 292 22.58 8.48 14.84
N VAL A 293 22.07 9.00 13.74
CA VAL A 293 22.77 9.96 12.89
C VAL A 293 22.00 11.27 12.87
N ASN A 294 22.71 12.39 12.99
CA ASN A 294 22.13 13.72 12.84
C ASN A 294 21.73 13.95 11.37
N GLY A 295 20.43 14.22 11.13
CA GLY A 295 19.87 14.36 9.78
C GLY A 295 20.33 15.60 9.01
N VAL A 296 20.85 16.62 9.71
CA VAL A 296 21.33 17.87 9.11
C VAL A 296 22.81 17.80 8.79
N THR A 297 23.60 17.25 9.72
CA THR A 297 25.08 17.26 9.63
C THR A 297 25.68 15.96 9.13
N GLY A 298 24.90 14.84 9.16
CA GLY A 298 25.39 13.50 8.83
C GLY A 298 26.31 12.86 9.88
N PHE A 299 26.60 13.53 11.01
CA PHE A 299 27.46 12.97 12.05
C PHE A 299 26.70 12.02 12.96
N HIS A 300 27.39 10.95 13.40
CA HIS A 300 26.85 10.02 14.38
C HIS A 300 26.70 10.72 15.74
N LEU A 301 25.49 10.65 16.29
CA LEU A 301 25.18 11.09 17.66
C LEU A 301 25.46 9.99 18.67
N TRP A 302 25.23 8.74 18.26
CA TRP A 302 25.39 7.55 19.07
C TRP A 302 25.48 6.29 18.20
N SER A 303 26.25 5.28 18.66
CA SER A 303 26.31 3.96 18.03
C SER A 303 26.64 2.89 19.07
N GLN A 304 25.94 1.77 19.04
CA GLN A 304 26.17 0.65 19.95
C GLN A 304 25.80 -0.68 19.31
N THR A 305 26.52 -1.74 19.72
CA THR A 305 26.22 -3.12 19.37
C THR A 305 25.81 -3.90 20.62
N TYR A 306 24.74 -4.65 20.49
CA TYR A 306 24.15 -5.46 21.54
C TYR A 306 24.19 -6.94 21.15
N ASP A 307 24.68 -7.78 22.07
CA ASP A 307 24.59 -9.24 21.99
C ASP A 307 23.71 -9.74 23.14
N ARG A 308 22.59 -10.37 22.84
CA ARG A 308 21.57 -10.78 23.83
C ARG A 308 20.98 -12.15 23.46
N ASN A 309 20.35 -12.79 24.44
CA ASN A 309 19.46 -13.92 24.19
C ASN A 309 18.12 -13.46 23.61
N LEU A 310 17.44 -14.31 22.83
CA LEU A 310 16.14 -13.96 22.24
C LEU A 310 15.07 -13.62 23.29
N GLY A 311 15.13 -14.19 24.49
CA GLY A 311 14.22 -13.84 25.60
C GLY A 311 14.41 -12.43 26.15
N ASP A 312 15.53 -11.76 25.85
CA ASP A 312 15.85 -10.42 26.37
C ASP A 312 15.50 -9.29 25.38
N VAL A 313 14.77 -9.60 24.28
CA VAL A 313 14.51 -8.63 23.21
C VAL A 313 13.71 -7.43 23.69
N LEU A 314 12.73 -7.60 24.56
CA LEU A 314 11.93 -6.50 25.11
C LEU A 314 12.80 -5.56 25.99
N ALA A 315 13.66 -6.12 26.85
CA ALA A 315 14.61 -5.34 27.62
C ALA A 315 15.60 -4.59 26.72
N LEU A 316 16.02 -5.22 25.62
CA LEU A 316 16.91 -4.62 24.63
C LEU A 316 16.24 -3.44 23.90
N GLN A 317 14.96 -3.55 23.54
CA GLN A 317 14.19 -2.42 22.97
C GLN A 317 14.18 -1.23 23.94
N THR A 318 13.93 -1.49 25.22
CA THR A 318 13.95 -0.46 26.28
C THR A 318 15.34 0.17 26.39
N GLU A 319 16.40 -0.62 26.35
CA GLU A 319 17.79 -0.15 26.41
C GLU A 319 18.13 0.77 25.21
N ILE A 320 17.75 0.36 23.99
CA ILE A 320 17.96 1.17 22.77
C ILE A 320 17.14 2.46 22.84
N ALA A 321 15.86 2.41 23.22
CA ALA A 321 15.00 3.59 23.30
C ALA A 321 15.51 4.61 24.32
N ASN A 322 15.97 4.16 25.48
CA ASN A 322 16.59 5.03 26.49
C ASN A 322 17.91 5.66 25.98
N ALA A 323 18.74 4.89 25.28
CA ALA A 323 19.98 5.40 24.70
C ALA A 323 19.71 6.48 23.62
N VAL A 324 18.71 6.25 22.76
CA VAL A 324 18.27 7.21 21.74
C VAL A 324 17.74 8.50 22.38
N ALA A 325 16.84 8.39 23.37
CA ALA A 325 16.30 9.55 24.08
C ALA A 325 17.41 10.37 24.76
N SER A 326 18.38 9.68 25.40
CA SER A 326 19.55 10.32 26.03
C SER A 326 20.43 11.03 25.00
N ALA A 327 20.69 10.41 23.85
CA ALA A 327 21.49 11.00 22.77
C ALA A 327 20.82 12.24 22.16
N LEU A 328 19.49 12.27 22.12
CA LEU A 328 18.68 13.41 21.68
C LEU A 328 18.47 14.45 22.80
N LYS A 329 19.04 14.24 23.98
CA LYS A 329 18.90 15.10 25.15
C LYS A 329 17.46 15.33 25.59
N VAL A 330 16.63 14.31 25.41
CA VAL A 330 15.24 14.31 25.86
C VAL A 330 15.22 14.00 27.37
N ALA A 331 14.57 14.86 28.12
CA ALA A 331 14.36 14.61 29.55
C ALA A 331 13.26 13.54 29.72
N LEU A 332 13.67 12.35 30.15
CA LEU A 332 12.73 11.26 30.40
C LEU A 332 11.96 11.52 31.71
N ILE A 333 10.70 11.93 31.60
CA ILE A 333 9.84 12.22 32.74
C ILE A 333 9.00 10.98 33.07
N GLY A 334 9.09 10.53 34.33
CA GLY A 334 8.35 9.36 34.83
C GLY A 334 9.01 8.01 34.50
N ASN A 335 8.25 6.92 34.61
CA ASN A 335 8.76 5.57 34.34
C ASN A 335 8.64 5.23 32.86
N VAL A 336 9.54 5.75 32.05
CA VAL A 336 9.56 5.55 30.57
C VAL A 336 9.77 4.06 30.23
N ALA A 337 10.59 3.33 31.00
CA ALA A 337 10.80 1.91 30.78
C ALA A 337 9.48 1.13 30.87
N ALA A 338 8.64 1.42 31.88
CA ALA A 338 7.33 0.78 32.00
C ALA A 338 6.40 1.14 30.83
N LYS A 339 6.47 2.36 30.28
CA LYS A 339 5.69 2.74 29.10
C LYS A 339 6.15 2.01 27.84
N ILE A 340 7.44 1.81 27.67
CA ILE A 340 8.02 1.07 26.53
C ILE A 340 7.62 -0.41 26.60
N GLU A 341 7.68 -1.03 27.77
CA GLU A 341 7.33 -2.44 27.99
C GLU A 341 5.82 -2.70 28.06
N LEU A 342 5.01 -1.65 28.10
CA LEU A 342 3.58 -1.74 28.32
C LEU A 342 2.88 -2.65 27.30
N GLY A 343 2.23 -3.70 27.80
CA GLY A 343 1.47 -4.65 26.98
C GLY A 343 2.30 -5.62 26.16
N GLY A 344 3.64 -5.58 26.28
CA GLY A 344 4.57 -6.49 25.58
C GLY A 344 4.66 -7.87 26.24
N THR A 345 5.56 -8.70 25.70
CA THR A 345 5.82 -10.06 26.19
C THR A 345 7.32 -10.31 26.35
N ARG A 346 7.69 -11.14 27.33
CA ARG A 346 9.06 -11.67 27.50
C ARG A 346 9.22 -13.09 26.96
N ASP A 347 8.14 -13.69 26.46
CA ASP A 347 8.20 -15.00 25.83
C ASP A 347 8.67 -14.86 24.37
N PRO A 348 9.81 -15.47 23.98
CA PRO A 348 10.36 -15.34 22.64
C PRO A 348 9.47 -15.95 21.56
N ALA A 349 8.71 -17.02 21.88
CA ALA A 349 7.83 -17.68 20.92
C ALA A 349 6.57 -16.82 20.69
N ALA A 350 6.03 -16.23 21.77
CA ALA A 350 4.93 -15.28 21.67
C ALA A 350 5.32 -14.06 20.84
N PHE A 351 6.51 -13.50 21.09
CA PHE A 351 7.02 -12.35 20.35
C PHE A 351 7.23 -12.67 18.86
N ASP A 352 7.84 -13.81 18.53
CA ASP A 352 8.07 -14.24 17.16
C ASP A 352 6.75 -14.41 16.38
N ALA A 353 5.75 -15.07 16.99
CA ALA A 353 4.43 -15.25 16.38
C ALA A 353 3.71 -13.91 16.17
N TYR A 354 3.82 -12.99 17.13
CA TYR A 354 3.28 -11.64 17.02
C TYR A 354 3.91 -10.86 15.85
N LEU A 355 5.25 -10.89 15.69
CA LEU A 355 5.92 -10.23 14.58
C LEU A 355 5.52 -10.79 13.22
N ARG A 356 5.30 -12.12 13.11
CA ARG A 356 4.75 -12.74 11.88
C ARG A 356 3.35 -12.20 11.57
N GLY A 357 2.49 -12.13 12.60
CA GLY A 357 1.16 -11.53 12.47
C GLY A 357 1.20 -10.06 12.05
N SER A 358 2.08 -9.25 12.63
CA SER A 358 2.26 -7.83 12.32
C SER A 358 2.75 -7.61 10.89
N LYS A 359 3.65 -8.45 10.39
CA LYS A 359 4.07 -8.41 8.98
C LYS A 359 2.90 -8.71 8.04
N LEU A 360 2.08 -9.73 8.35
CA LEU A 360 0.91 -10.07 7.54
C LEU A 360 -0.13 -8.95 7.56
N ALA A 361 -0.38 -8.36 8.75
CA ALA A 361 -1.30 -7.24 8.91
C ALA A 361 -0.85 -5.95 8.21
N ALA A 362 0.45 -5.75 8.04
CA ALA A 362 1.01 -4.60 7.31
C ALA A 362 0.79 -4.68 5.78
N ALA A 363 0.62 -5.88 5.24
CA ALA A 363 0.18 -6.08 3.87
C ALA A 363 -1.34 -5.88 3.80
N THR A 364 -1.81 -5.26 2.71
CA THR A 364 -3.27 -5.18 2.49
C THR A 364 -3.79 -6.60 2.24
N ALA A 365 -4.68 -7.08 3.11
CA ALA A 365 -5.32 -8.38 2.90
C ALA A 365 -6.24 -8.33 1.68
N HIS A 366 -6.05 -9.28 0.77
CA HIS A 366 -6.83 -9.40 -0.48
C HIS A 366 -7.76 -10.62 -0.45
N SER A 367 -7.69 -11.43 0.59
CA SER A 367 -8.46 -12.67 0.70
C SER A 367 -8.80 -13.03 2.15
N ALA A 368 -9.87 -13.79 2.31
CA ALA A 368 -10.24 -14.40 3.58
C ALA A 368 -9.13 -15.28 4.17
N ALA A 369 -8.33 -15.93 3.33
CA ALA A 369 -7.22 -16.79 3.77
C ALA A 369 -6.11 -15.98 4.44
N GLU A 370 -5.76 -14.80 3.90
CA GLU A 370 -4.75 -13.91 4.48
C GLU A 370 -5.19 -13.35 5.83
N VAL A 371 -6.46 -12.92 5.95
CA VAL A 371 -7.02 -12.50 7.25
C VAL A 371 -6.94 -13.63 8.27
N ARG A 372 -7.30 -14.85 7.87
CA ARG A 372 -7.24 -16.03 8.75
C ARG A 372 -5.83 -16.31 9.21
N THR A 373 -4.85 -16.32 8.29
CA THR A 373 -3.43 -16.53 8.61
C THR A 373 -2.90 -15.49 9.59
N THR A 374 -3.32 -14.22 9.44
CA THR A 374 -2.96 -13.14 10.36
C THR A 374 -3.50 -13.39 11.76
N ILE A 375 -4.78 -13.78 11.88
CA ILE A 375 -5.42 -14.10 13.17
C ILE A 375 -4.78 -15.33 13.81
N ASP A 376 -4.45 -16.34 13.02
CA ASP A 376 -3.79 -17.57 13.50
C ASP A 376 -2.43 -17.26 14.11
N ALA A 377 -1.63 -16.38 13.48
CA ALA A 377 -0.34 -15.94 14.01
C ALA A 377 -0.49 -15.22 15.38
N TYR A 378 -1.43 -14.28 15.49
CA TYR A 378 -1.69 -13.66 16.79
C TYR A 378 -2.27 -14.64 17.83
N THR A 379 -3.06 -15.61 17.39
CA THR A 379 -3.59 -16.66 18.29
C THR A 379 -2.46 -17.56 18.79
N GLU A 380 -1.47 -17.87 17.97
CA GLU A 380 -0.25 -18.58 18.38
C GLU A 380 0.52 -17.77 19.44
N ALA A 381 0.69 -16.46 19.22
CA ALA A 381 1.31 -15.57 20.21
C ALA A 381 0.60 -15.61 21.58
N LEU A 382 -0.73 -15.57 21.57
CA LEU A 382 -1.56 -15.60 22.78
C LEU A 382 -1.64 -16.98 23.45
N ARG A 383 -1.36 -18.07 22.74
CA ARG A 383 -1.19 -19.39 23.36
C ARG A 383 0.15 -19.49 24.10
N ALA A 384 1.21 -18.87 23.57
CA ALA A 384 2.51 -18.83 24.21
C ALA A 384 2.52 -17.88 25.42
N ASP A 385 1.92 -16.70 25.29
CA ASP A 385 1.75 -15.75 26.40
C ASP A 385 0.31 -15.19 26.45
N PRO A 386 -0.54 -15.69 27.34
CA PRO A 386 -1.90 -15.19 27.52
C PRO A 386 -2.00 -13.76 28.10
N ASN A 387 -0.92 -13.16 28.57
CA ASN A 387 -0.89 -11.80 29.08
C ASN A 387 -0.38 -10.76 28.06
N PHE A 388 -0.21 -11.15 26.82
CA PHE A 388 0.33 -10.28 25.77
C PHE A 388 -0.75 -9.32 25.22
N ALA A 389 -0.92 -8.16 25.86
CA ALA A 389 -1.99 -7.20 25.55
C ALA A 389 -1.90 -6.65 24.11
N LEU A 390 -0.69 -6.35 23.59
CA LEU A 390 -0.51 -5.91 22.20
C LEU A 390 -1.01 -6.93 21.19
N ALA A 391 -0.81 -8.23 21.45
CA ALA A 391 -1.31 -9.28 20.56
C ALA A 391 -2.84 -9.38 20.57
N TYR A 392 -3.50 -9.14 21.72
CA TYR A 392 -4.95 -9.05 21.79
C TYR A 392 -5.47 -7.85 20.98
N ALA A 393 -4.90 -6.66 21.15
CA ALA A 393 -5.30 -5.47 20.38
C ALA A 393 -5.12 -5.67 18.87
N ALA A 394 -3.99 -6.25 18.45
CA ALA A 394 -3.72 -6.56 17.05
C ALA A 394 -4.68 -7.61 16.49
N ARG A 395 -4.99 -8.66 17.26
CA ARG A 395 -5.96 -9.69 16.86
C ARG A 395 -7.38 -9.14 16.77
N ALA A 396 -7.77 -8.22 17.65
CA ALA A 396 -9.05 -7.53 17.58
C ALA A 396 -9.24 -6.83 16.22
N ARG A 397 -8.25 -6.05 15.79
CA ARG A 397 -8.28 -5.41 14.46
C ARG A 397 -8.30 -6.41 13.31
N ALA A 398 -7.50 -7.47 13.38
CA ALA A 398 -7.51 -8.50 12.34
C ALA A 398 -8.88 -9.19 12.22
N LYS A 399 -9.57 -9.42 13.36
CA LYS A 399 -10.92 -10.00 13.38
C LYS A 399 -11.99 -9.09 12.76
N MET A 400 -11.82 -7.78 12.73
CA MET A 400 -12.72 -6.90 11.98
C MET A 400 -12.74 -7.26 10.49
N GLY A 401 -11.60 -7.66 9.94
CA GLY A 401 -11.50 -8.17 8.56
C GLY A 401 -12.35 -9.42 8.30
N TRP A 402 -12.59 -10.26 9.32
CA TRP A 402 -13.49 -11.41 9.18
C TRP A 402 -14.92 -11.03 8.80
N GLY A 403 -15.44 -9.97 9.40
CA GLY A 403 -16.74 -9.42 9.05
C GLY A 403 -16.80 -8.91 7.62
N TYR A 404 -15.75 -8.24 7.15
CA TYR A 404 -15.66 -7.74 5.78
C TYR A 404 -15.56 -8.86 4.75
N PHE A 405 -14.81 -9.93 5.02
CA PHE A 405 -14.67 -11.08 4.11
C PHE A 405 -15.74 -12.15 4.32
N LEU A 406 -16.71 -11.94 5.21
CA LEU A 406 -17.79 -12.89 5.53
C LEU A 406 -17.27 -14.30 5.92
N ILE A 407 -16.13 -14.36 6.61
CA ILE A 407 -15.55 -15.62 7.12
C ILE A 407 -16.44 -16.16 8.24
N GLU A 408 -17.02 -15.26 9.05
CA GLU A 408 -18.05 -15.50 10.06
C GLU A 408 -19.20 -14.52 9.84
N ALA A 409 -20.33 -14.74 10.54
CA ALA A 409 -21.36 -13.71 10.60
C ALA A 409 -20.73 -12.40 11.14
N PRO A 410 -20.93 -11.25 10.51
CA PRO A 410 -20.25 -10.01 10.90
C PRO A 410 -20.41 -9.66 12.36
N GLN A 411 -21.59 -9.93 12.94
CA GLN A 411 -21.87 -9.69 14.35
C GLN A 411 -21.02 -10.53 15.30
N ASP A 412 -20.77 -11.81 14.96
CA ASP A 412 -19.93 -12.71 15.77
C ASP A 412 -18.45 -12.30 15.66
N ALA A 413 -17.99 -11.94 14.47
CA ALA A 413 -16.65 -11.43 14.21
C ALA A 413 -16.39 -10.17 15.05
N PHE A 414 -17.29 -9.19 15.00
CA PHE A 414 -17.16 -7.95 15.79
C PHE A 414 -17.30 -8.19 17.31
N ALA A 415 -18.18 -9.10 17.74
CA ALA A 415 -18.28 -9.48 19.16
C ALA A 415 -16.98 -10.12 19.67
N SER A 416 -16.38 -11.00 18.87
CA SER A 416 -15.08 -11.60 19.15
C SER A 416 -13.94 -10.57 19.18
N ALA A 417 -13.94 -9.60 18.25
CA ALA A 417 -12.99 -8.49 18.23
C ALA A 417 -13.13 -7.60 19.48
N ARG A 418 -14.37 -7.27 19.89
CA ARG A 418 -14.64 -6.50 21.11
C ARG A 418 -14.10 -7.20 22.35
N THR A 419 -14.27 -8.53 22.43
CA THR A 419 -13.77 -9.31 23.55
C THR A 419 -12.25 -9.22 23.65
N ASP A 420 -11.54 -9.35 22.54
CA ASP A 420 -10.07 -9.22 22.51
C ASP A 420 -9.62 -7.81 22.90
N ALA A 421 -10.22 -6.76 22.33
CA ALA A 421 -9.86 -5.37 22.64
C ALA A 421 -10.10 -5.03 24.13
N ALA A 422 -11.24 -5.46 24.68
CA ALA A 422 -11.53 -5.30 26.11
C ALA A 422 -10.54 -6.07 27.00
N HIS A 423 -10.12 -7.26 26.58
CA HIS A 423 -9.10 -8.03 27.31
C HIS A 423 -7.72 -7.35 27.26
N ALA A 424 -7.34 -6.77 26.12
CA ALA A 424 -6.11 -5.98 26.00
C ALA A 424 -6.10 -4.79 26.99
N ILE A 425 -7.23 -4.07 27.12
CA ILE A 425 -7.39 -2.97 28.07
C ILE A 425 -7.32 -3.48 29.52
N ALA A 426 -7.95 -4.64 29.83
CA ALA A 426 -7.88 -5.21 31.16
C ALA A 426 -6.46 -5.58 31.59
N LEU A 427 -5.63 -6.06 30.66
CA LEU A 427 -4.21 -6.38 30.89
C LEU A 427 -3.32 -5.13 30.96
N ALA A 428 -3.60 -4.11 30.15
CA ALA A 428 -2.79 -2.90 30.02
C ALA A 428 -3.69 -1.65 29.85
N PRO A 429 -4.27 -1.09 30.94
CA PRO A 429 -5.22 0.03 30.86
C PRO A 429 -4.65 1.35 30.34
N GLU A 430 -3.33 1.48 30.27
CA GLU A 430 -2.65 2.66 29.70
C GLU A 430 -2.18 2.43 28.26
N LEU A 431 -2.56 1.33 27.61
CA LEU A 431 -2.19 1.02 26.24
C LEU A 431 -3.14 1.73 25.27
N GLY A 432 -2.73 2.88 24.72
CA GLY A 432 -3.54 3.67 23.78
C GLY A 432 -3.98 2.88 22.55
N ASP A 433 -3.15 1.97 22.06
CA ASP A 433 -3.46 1.08 20.94
C ASP A 433 -4.65 0.14 21.21
N ALA A 434 -4.81 -0.34 22.46
CA ALA A 434 -5.96 -1.18 22.86
C ALA A 434 -7.26 -0.38 22.91
N HIS A 435 -7.22 0.84 23.43
CA HIS A 435 -8.36 1.77 23.40
C HIS A 435 -8.77 2.14 21.99
N ALA A 436 -7.81 2.45 21.10
CA ALA A 436 -8.12 2.71 19.69
C ALA A 436 -8.76 1.49 19.00
N ALA A 437 -8.27 0.27 19.27
CA ALA A 437 -8.87 -0.95 18.74
C ALA A 437 -10.31 -1.16 19.21
N LEU A 438 -10.59 -0.89 20.49
CA LEU A 438 -11.97 -0.97 21.01
C LEU A 438 -12.87 0.11 20.40
N GLY A 439 -12.36 1.34 20.22
CA GLY A 439 -13.07 2.42 19.55
C GLY A 439 -13.48 2.05 18.13
N GLU A 440 -12.55 1.52 17.31
CA GLU A 440 -12.81 1.04 15.95
C GLU A 440 -13.88 -0.06 15.92
N VAL A 441 -13.84 -1.00 16.86
CA VAL A 441 -14.82 -2.09 16.93
C VAL A 441 -16.20 -1.58 17.34
N LEU A 442 -16.30 -0.67 18.29
CA LEU A 442 -17.57 -0.09 18.77
C LEU A 442 -18.23 0.74 17.67
N GLU A 443 -17.44 1.57 16.97
CA GLU A 443 -17.88 2.40 15.85
C GLU A 443 -18.43 1.53 14.71
N THR A 444 -17.57 0.75 14.07
CA THR A 444 -17.89 0.00 12.84
C THR A 444 -18.78 -1.22 13.13
N GLY A 445 -18.48 -1.97 14.18
CA GLY A 445 -19.18 -3.23 14.49
C GLY A 445 -20.54 -3.04 15.12
N PHE A 446 -20.68 -2.00 15.95
CA PHE A 446 -21.88 -1.84 16.79
C PHE A 446 -22.65 -0.54 16.54
N PHE A 447 -22.08 0.44 15.83
CA PHE A 447 -22.57 1.82 15.75
C PHE A 447 -22.78 2.44 17.15
N ASP A 448 -21.94 2.00 18.12
CA ASP A 448 -21.89 2.60 19.44
C ASP A 448 -20.91 3.78 19.43
N PHE A 449 -21.36 4.88 18.84
CA PHE A 449 -20.55 6.08 18.68
C PHE A 449 -20.22 6.75 20.01
N ALA A 450 -21.11 6.63 21.01
CA ALA A 450 -20.85 7.18 22.34
C ALA A 450 -19.75 6.40 23.07
N GLY A 451 -19.79 5.07 23.01
CA GLY A 451 -18.73 4.23 23.55
C GLY A 451 -17.40 4.44 22.79
N ALA A 452 -17.46 4.53 21.45
CA ALA A 452 -16.29 4.78 20.63
C ALA A 452 -15.61 6.13 20.95
N ALA A 453 -16.39 7.20 21.21
CA ALA A 453 -15.87 8.50 21.61
C ALA A 453 -14.97 8.42 22.85
N ILE A 454 -15.45 7.75 23.88
CA ILE A 454 -14.71 7.58 25.15
C ILE A 454 -13.37 6.87 24.91
N GLU A 455 -13.41 5.80 24.10
CA GLU A 455 -12.23 4.99 23.83
C GLU A 455 -11.21 5.73 22.94
N TYR A 456 -11.66 6.48 21.93
CA TYR A 456 -10.77 7.28 21.08
C TYR A 456 -10.15 8.47 21.83
N GLU A 457 -10.90 9.16 22.67
CA GLU A 457 -10.37 10.24 23.52
C GLU A 457 -9.31 9.69 24.47
N ARG A 458 -9.56 8.51 25.06
CA ARG A 458 -8.59 7.84 25.91
C ARG A 458 -7.34 7.43 25.14
N ALA A 459 -7.49 6.85 23.93
CA ALA A 459 -6.38 6.49 23.06
C ALA A 459 -5.51 7.70 22.72
N LEU A 460 -6.14 8.82 22.33
CA LEU A 460 -5.43 10.06 21.98
C LEU A 460 -4.69 10.68 23.16
N ALA A 461 -5.30 10.63 24.37
CA ALA A 461 -4.64 11.10 25.59
C ALA A 461 -3.41 10.25 25.97
N LEU A 462 -3.47 8.94 25.73
CA LEU A 462 -2.40 7.99 26.07
C LEU A 462 -1.28 7.95 25.01
N ALA A 463 -1.62 8.15 23.73
CA ALA A 463 -0.70 8.04 22.59
C ALA A 463 -0.88 9.18 21.57
N PRO A 464 -0.65 10.46 21.96
CA PRO A 464 -0.88 11.62 21.09
C PRO A 464 0.09 11.71 19.90
N GLY A 465 1.19 10.94 19.92
CA GLY A 465 2.19 10.82 18.86
C GLY A 465 2.05 9.58 18.00
N ASP A 466 1.03 8.75 18.21
CA ASP A 466 0.82 7.56 17.38
C ASP A 466 -0.02 7.89 16.13
N ALA A 467 0.57 7.72 14.95
CA ALA A 467 -0.06 8.04 13.68
C ALA A 467 -1.34 7.22 13.41
N ARG A 468 -1.43 5.97 13.93
CA ARG A 468 -2.62 5.12 13.78
C ARG A 468 -3.76 5.63 14.65
N VAL A 469 -3.46 5.99 15.89
CA VAL A 469 -4.44 6.59 16.83
C VAL A 469 -4.96 7.91 16.26
N LEU A 470 -4.07 8.78 15.78
CA LEU A 470 -4.44 10.06 15.16
C LEU A 470 -5.35 9.86 13.94
N ARG A 471 -5.03 8.89 13.08
CA ARG A 471 -5.85 8.58 11.91
C ARG A 471 -7.24 8.05 12.31
N ALA A 472 -7.30 7.08 13.22
CA ALA A 472 -8.56 6.51 13.70
C ALA A 472 -9.44 7.57 14.34
N TYR A 473 -8.89 8.39 15.23
CA TYR A 473 -9.62 9.51 15.84
C TYR A 473 -10.08 10.54 14.80
N SER A 474 -9.26 10.87 13.80
CA SER A 474 -9.65 11.80 12.73
C SER A 474 -10.85 11.29 11.93
N HIS A 475 -10.90 9.99 11.60
CA HIS A 475 -12.06 9.38 10.95
C HIS A 475 -13.31 9.51 11.83
N PHE A 476 -13.22 9.07 13.07
CA PHE A 476 -14.31 9.18 14.02
C PHE A 476 -14.82 10.62 14.16
N ALA A 477 -13.94 11.58 14.40
CA ALA A 477 -14.29 12.99 14.52
C ALA A 477 -14.93 13.55 13.23
N THR A 478 -14.50 13.05 12.06
CA THR A 478 -15.10 13.37 10.76
C THR A 478 -16.56 12.92 10.69
N TYR A 479 -16.84 11.70 11.12
CA TYR A 479 -18.21 11.15 11.12
C TYR A 479 -19.12 11.84 12.11
N MET A 480 -18.58 12.22 13.28
CA MET A 480 -19.31 12.95 14.30
C MET A 480 -19.52 14.43 13.98
N GLY A 481 -18.89 14.95 12.91
CA GLY A 481 -18.99 16.35 12.51
C GLY A 481 -18.09 17.30 13.30
N HIS A 482 -17.13 16.79 14.05
CA HIS A 482 -16.15 17.55 14.82
C HIS A 482 -15.01 18.05 13.91
N ALA A 483 -15.33 18.92 12.95
CA ALA A 483 -14.47 19.28 11.83
C ALA A 483 -13.07 19.77 12.24
N ASP A 484 -12.96 20.64 13.25
CA ASP A 484 -11.67 21.19 13.67
C ASP A 484 -10.77 20.11 14.31
N ALA A 485 -11.34 19.25 15.15
CA ALA A 485 -10.62 18.13 15.76
C ALA A 485 -10.17 17.09 14.71
N ALA A 486 -11.06 16.77 13.76
CA ALA A 486 -10.76 15.87 12.65
C ALA A 486 -9.59 16.39 11.80
N ILE A 487 -9.64 17.66 11.39
CA ILE A 487 -8.60 18.28 10.55
C ILE A 487 -7.29 18.42 11.32
N ALA A 488 -7.33 18.81 12.60
CA ALA A 488 -6.13 18.94 13.42
C ALA A 488 -5.41 17.58 13.57
N SER A 489 -6.17 16.52 13.89
CA SER A 489 -5.63 15.15 14.02
C SER A 489 -5.09 14.62 12.70
N ALA A 490 -5.80 14.84 11.58
CA ALA A 490 -5.34 14.45 10.25
C ALA A 490 -4.07 15.19 9.82
N ARG A 491 -3.96 16.49 10.09
CA ARG A 491 -2.72 17.26 9.82
C ARG A 491 -1.56 16.74 10.63
N ARG A 492 -1.78 16.46 11.93
CA ARG A 492 -0.74 15.88 12.77
C ARG A 492 -0.32 14.50 12.27
N ASN A 493 -1.27 13.69 11.78
CA ASN A 493 -0.95 12.41 11.14
C ASN A 493 -0.07 12.61 9.90
N VAL A 494 -0.37 13.56 9.03
CA VAL A 494 0.47 13.89 7.84
C VAL A 494 1.87 14.35 8.25
N GLU A 495 2.01 15.12 9.33
CA GLU A 495 3.33 15.53 9.84
C GLU A 495 4.18 14.34 10.28
N LEU A 496 3.57 13.33 10.91
CA LEU A 496 4.26 12.13 11.36
C LEU A 496 4.43 11.08 10.26
N ASP A 497 3.57 11.08 9.24
CA ASP A 497 3.55 10.07 8.17
C ASP A 497 3.48 10.71 6.77
N PRO A 498 4.45 11.56 6.39
CA PRO A 498 4.38 12.41 5.20
C PRO A 498 4.46 11.66 3.87
N LEU A 499 4.86 10.39 3.85
CA LEU A 499 4.92 9.55 2.66
C LEU A 499 3.77 8.53 2.59
N ASN A 500 2.76 8.67 3.45
CA ASN A 500 1.62 7.76 3.50
C ASN A 500 0.41 8.32 2.74
N VAL A 501 0.00 7.62 1.68
CA VAL A 501 -1.22 7.92 0.90
C VAL A 501 -2.46 8.03 1.79
N LEU A 502 -2.59 7.14 2.79
CA LEU A 502 -3.75 7.12 3.69
C LEU A 502 -3.80 8.34 4.62
N ALA A 503 -2.65 8.91 5.01
CA ALA A 503 -2.62 10.12 5.84
C ALA A 503 -3.21 11.31 5.08
N TYR A 504 -2.81 11.52 3.83
CA TYR A 504 -3.38 12.58 2.99
C TYR A 504 -4.83 12.30 2.58
N ARG A 505 -5.20 11.03 2.36
CA ARG A 505 -6.59 10.65 2.13
C ARG A 505 -7.47 11.05 3.31
N THR A 506 -7.07 10.71 4.53
CA THR A 506 -7.79 11.06 5.76
C THR A 506 -7.92 12.57 5.92
N LEU A 507 -6.86 13.33 5.65
CA LEU A 507 -6.93 14.80 5.66
C LEU A 507 -7.93 15.33 4.64
N GLY A 508 -7.91 14.77 3.42
CA GLY A 508 -8.87 15.11 2.37
C GLY A 508 -10.31 14.80 2.77
N GLU A 509 -10.57 13.68 3.43
CA GLU A 509 -11.89 13.29 3.94
C GLU A 509 -12.40 14.26 5.01
N ALA A 510 -11.58 14.58 6.01
CA ALA A 510 -11.91 15.54 7.05
C ALA A 510 -12.21 16.93 6.47
N LEU A 511 -11.40 17.41 5.53
CA LEU A 511 -11.61 18.67 4.83
C LEU A 511 -12.89 18.65 3.97
N ASN A 512 -13.18 17.53 3.30
CA ASN A 512 -14.37 17.37 2.48
C ASN A 512 -15.66 17.40 3.34
N ALA A 513 -15.67 16.70 4.46
CA ALA A 513 -16.77 16.72 5.43
C ALA A 513 -16.98 18.14 6.01
N ALA A 514 -15.89 18.88 6.25
CA ALA A 514 -15.91 20.29 6.64
C ALA A 514 -16.29 21.25 5.51
N ARG A 515 -16.68 20.78 4.33
CA ARG A 515 -17.01 21.55 3.12
C ARG A 515 -15.84 22.39 2.57
N ARG A 516 -14.60 22.11 2.97
CA ARG A 516 -13.35 22.76 2.50
C ARG A 516 -12.82 22.06 1.25
N TYR A 517 -13.64 21.99 0.20
CA TYR A 517 -13.41 21.14 -0.99
C TYR A 517 -12.10 21.44 -1.73
N LYS A 518 -11.69 22.71 -1.84
CA LYS A 518 -10.42 23.07 -2.51
C LYS A 518 -9.20 22.49 -1.78
N GLU A 519 -9.22 22.56 -0.45
CA GLU A 519 -8.15 22.03 0.38
C GLU A 519 -8.18 20.48 0.39
N ALA A 520 -9.39 19.90 0.38
CA ALA A 520 -9.55 18.46 0.24
C ALA A 520 -8.93 17.93 -1.07
N ILE A 521 -9.19 18.62 -2.19
CA ILE A 521 -8.59 18.30 -3.50
C ILE A 521 -7.06 18.36 -3.42
N ALA A 522 -6.50 19.41 -2.81
CA ALA A 522 -5.06 19.55 -2.66
C ALA A 522 -4.45 18.38 -1.84
N ALA A 523 -5.13 17.94 -0.77
CA ALA A 523 -4.70 16.77 0.01
C ALA A 523 -4.79 15.48 -0.82
N TYR A 524 -5.85 15.27 -1.59
CA TYR A 524 -5.97 14.13 -2.50
C TYR A 524 -4.91 14.15 -3.61
N ASP A 525 -4.56 15.32 -4.15
CA ASP A 525 -3.50 15.45 -5.16
C ASP A 525 -2.13 15.07 -4.58
N GLN A 526 -1.85 15.39 -3.31
CA GLN A 526 -0.65 14.90 -2.61
C GLN A 526 -0.67 13.36 -2.48
N ALA A 527 -1.78 12.77 -2.07
CA ALA A 527 -1.94 11.33 -1.97
C ALA A 527 -1.69 10.62 -3.32
N ILE A 528 -2.26 11.17 -4.40
CA ILE A 528 -2.08 10.66 -5.77
C ILE A 528 -0.61 10.81 -6.22
N GLY A 529 0.03 11.94 -5.90
CA GLY A 529 1.44 12.19 -6.21
C GLY A 529 2.40 11.18 -5.58
N LEU A 530 2.08 10.70 -4.38
CA LEU A 530 2.88 9.66 -3.69
C LEU A 530 2.77 8.28 -4.36
N SER A 531 1.62 7.92 -4.94
CA SER A 531 1.40 6.61 -5.54
C SER A 531 0.39 6.66 -6.69
N PRO A 532 0.78 7.19 -7.86
CA PRO A 532 -0.14 7.45 -8.97
C PRO A 532 -0.86 6.21 -9.52
N GLY A 533 -0.25 5.03 -9.41
CA GLY A 533 -0.83 3.78 -9.93
C GLY A 533 -1.59 2.95 -8.88
N HIS A 534 -1.59 3.37 -7.61
CA HIS A 534 -2.15 2.60 -6.49
C HIS A 534 -2.89 3.49 -5.50
N ALA A 535 -3.30 4.68 -5.92
CA ALA A 535 -4.09 5.62 -5.10
C ALA A 535 -5.59 5.26 -5.13
N SER A 536 -5.89 3.94 -5.02
CA SER A 536 -7.27 3.45 -5.06
C SER A 536 -8.16 4.21 -4.09
N GLU A 537 -9.39 4.50 -4.51
CA GLU A 537 -10.39 5.31 -3.83
C GLU A 537 -10.07 6.82 -3.73
N VAL A 538 -8.81 7.26 -3.80
CA VAL A 538 -8.46 8.69 -3.70
C VAL A 538 -8.99 9.46 -4.90
N TYR A 539 -8.92 8.90 -6.10
CA TYR A 539 -9.47 9.52 -7.30
C TYR A 539 -10.99 9.74 -7.19
N GLN A 540 -11.73 8.76 -6.69
CA GLN A 540 -13.18 8.85 -6.51
C GLN A 540 -13.54 9.85 -5.41
N ARG A 541 -12.75 9.91 -4.32
CA ARG A 541 -12.95 10.92 -3.26
C ARG A 541 -12.67 12.33 -3.76
N ARG A 542 -11.63 12.52 -4.59
CA ARG A 542 -11.36 13.79 -5.26
C ARG A 542 -12.49 14.16 -6.23
N ALA A 543 -13.03 13.18 -6.98
CA ALA A 543 -14.18 13.38 -7.86
C ALA A 543 -15.40 13.89 -7.11
N ARG A 544 -15.67 13.34 -5.91
CA ARG A 544 -16.76 13.81 -5.03
C ARG A 544 -16.58 15.29 -4.65
N SER A 545 -15.36 15.72 -4.33
CA SER A 545 -15.06 17.12 -4.03
C SER A 545 -15.29 18.02 -5.25
N TYR A 546 -14.84 17.62 -6.45
CA TYR A 546 -15.13 18.36 -7.68
C TYR A 546 -16.63 18.43 -7.98
N TYR A 547 -17.35 17.34 -7.79
CA TYR A 547 -18.81 17.31 -7.96
C TYR A 547 -19.51 18.30 -7.05
N LEU A 548 -19.18 18.32 -5.75
CA LEU A 548 -19.77 19.23 -4.75
C LEU A 548 -19.41 20.69 -5.01
N MET A 549 -18.33 20.97 -5.73
CA MET A 549 -17.97 22.30 -6.24
C MET A 549 -18.68 22.67 -7.55
N GLY A 550 -19.46 21.79 -8.14
CA GLY A 550 -20.09 21.97 -9.44
C GLY A 550 -19.15 21.81 -10.65
N ASN A 551 -17.93 21.33 -10.45
CA ASN A 551 -16.98 21.10 -11.54
C ASN A 551 -17.10 19.66 -12.07
N PHE A 552 -18.17 19.41 -12.82
CA PHE A 552 -18.52 18.07 -13.33
C PHE A 552 -17.53 17.50 -14.35
N PRO A 553 -16.88 18.30 -15.23
CA PRO A 553 -15.84 17.79 -16.12
C PRO A 553 -14.63 17.21 -15.37
N LEU A 554 -14.13 17.90 -14.33
CA LEU A 554 -13.02 17.39 -13.51
C LEU A 554 -13.46 16.25 -12.60
N ALA A 555 -14.72 16.24 -12.13
CA ALA A 555 -15.28 15.10 -11.42
C ALA A 555 -15.26 13.85 -12.32
N LYS A 556 -15.72 13.97 -13.60
CA LYS A 556 -15.69 12.89 -14.58
C LYS A 556 -14.26 12.35 -14.79
N ALA A 557 -13.33 13.24 -15.10
CA ALA A 557 -11.94 12.85 -15.32
C ALA A 557 -11.32 12.15 -14.10
N SER A 558 -11.67 12.58 -12.89
CA SER A 558 -11.24 11.91 -11.66
C SER A 558 -11.87 10.53 -11.46
N CYS A 559 -13.18 10.35 -11.78
CA CYS A 559 -13.82 9.04 -11.71
C CYS A 559 -13.18 8.04 -12.70
N GLU A 560 -12.84 8.50 -13.91
CA GLU A 560 -12.30 7.68 -15.00
C GLU A 560 -10.79 7.40 -14.88
N ALA A 561 -10.10 8.00 -13.91
CA ALA A 561 -8.64 7.84 -13.74
C ALA A 561 -8.23 6.39 -13.39
N GLU A 562 -9.12 5.62 -12.76
CA GLU A 562 -8.94 4.20 -12.47
C GLU A 562 -10.18 3.41 -12.94
N PRO A 563 -10.30 3.13 -14.25
CA PRO A 563 -11.53 2.62 -14.84
C PRO A 563 -11.95 1.24 -14.32
N ASP A 564 -11.01 0.43 -13.89
CA ASP A 564 -11.27 -0.93 -13.40
C ASP A 564 -11.70 -0.96 -11.91
N HIS A 565 -11.65 0.17 -11.23
CA HIS A 565 -12.05 0.24 -9.83
C HIS A 565 -13.58 0.22 -9.69
N TYR A 566 -14.12 -0.66 -8.83
CA TYR A 566 -15.58 -0.85 -8.68
C TYR A 566 -16.34 0.44 -8.31
N GLN A 567 -15.69 1.38 -7.60
CA GLN A 567 -16.30 2.66 -7.23
C GLN A 567 -16.55 3.59 -8.42
N VAL A 568 -15.93 3.36 -9.58
CA VAL A 568 -16.24 4.10 -10.81
C VAL A 568 -17.71 3.92 -11.17
N GLN A 569 -18.25 2.71 -10.99
CA GLN A 569 -19.66 2.42 -11.22
C GLN A 569 -20.61 3.21 -10.31
N LEU A 570 -20.13 3.65 -9.15
CA LEU A 570 -20.89 4.45 -8.18
C LEU A 570 -20.69 5.96 -8.39
N CYS A 571 -19.56 6.36 -8.94
CA CYS A 571 -19.20 7.74 -9.21
C CYS A 571 -19.87 8.26 -10.51
N MET A 572 -19.83 7.48 -11.57
CA MET A 572 -20.30 7.90 -12.90
C MET A 572 -21.79 8.23 -12.98
N PRO A 573 -22.72 7.53 -12.31
CA PRO A 573 -24.13 7.90 -12.30
C PRO A 573 -24.39 9.33 -11.83
N LEU A 574 -23.68 9.78 -10.79
CA LEU A 574 -23.76 11.15 -10.27
C LEU A 574 -23.32 12.17 -11.33
N VAL A 575 -22.18 11.89 -11.96
CA VAL A 575 -21.55 12.84 -12.90
C VAL A 575 -22.33 12.91 -14.22
N TYR A 576 -22.75 11.78 -14.78
CA TYR A 576 -23.53 11.74 -16.03
C TYR A 576 -24.84 12.52 -15.90
N GLU A 577 -25.53 12.40 -14.76
CA GLU A 577 -26.76 13.17 -14.52
C GLU A 577 -26.53 14.68 -14.60
N ARG A 578 -25.47 15.18 -13.94
CA ARG A 578 -25.13 16.60 -13.95
C ARG A 578 -24.60 17.12 -15.29
N LEU A 579 -24.11 16.21 -16.15
CA LEU A 579 -23.72 16.51 -17.54
C LEU A 579 -24.90 16.41 -18.51
N GLY A 580 -26.13 16.19 -18.04
CA GLY A 580 -27.34 16.04 -18.87
C GLY A 580 -27.43 14.71 -19.61
N GLN A 581 -26.63 13.72 -19.22
CA GLN A 581 -26.55 12.38 -19.84
C GLN A 581 -27.40 11.37 -19.06
N ARG A 582 -28.69 11.66 -18.86
CA ARG A 582 -29.60 10.90 -17.99
C ARG A 582 -29.63 9.40 -18.32
N SER A 583 -29.74 9.03 -19.59
CA SER A 583 -29.79 7.62 -19.99
C SER A 583 -28.50 6.87 -19.65
N ALA A 584 -27.34 7.52 -19.82
CA ALA A 584 -26.06 6.93 -19.42
C ALA A 584 -25.96 6.77 -17.90
N ALA A 585 -26.47 7.75 -17.13
CA ALA A 585 -26.52 7.68 -15.68
C ALA A 585 -27.38 6.51 -15.18
N GLU A 586 -28.56 6.30 -15.78
CA GLU A 586 -29.46 5.18 -15.44
C GLU A 586 -28.84 3.82 -15.77
N VAL A 587 -28.21 3.68 -16.93
CA VAL A 587 -27.51 2.45 -17.32
C VAL A 587 -26.35 2.15 -16.35
N ALA A 588 -25.53 3.16 -16.03
CA ALA A 588 -24.43 2.99 -15.10
C ALA A 588 -24.91 2.58 -13.70
N LEU A 589 -25.98 3.20 -13.18
CA LEU A 589 -26.57 2.83 -11.90
C LEU A 589 -27.16 1.43 -11.92
N ALA A 590 -27.89 1.06 -12.97
CA ALA A 590 -28.45 -0.28 -13.11
C ALA A 590 -27.36 -1.36 -13.14
N THR A 591 -26.25 -1.07 -13.83
CA THR A 591 -25.06 -1.95 -13.84
C THR A 591 -24.45 -2.09 -12.45
N ALA A 592 -24.30 -0.98 -11.70
CA ALA A 592 -23.79 -1.01 -10.33
C ALA A 592 -24.70 -1.84 -9.40
N ILE A 593 -26.02 -1.64 -9.48
CA ILE A 593 -27.00 -2.40 -8.67
C ILE A 593 -26.95 -3.89 -9.01
N ALA A 594 -26.86 -4.24 -10.30
CA ALA A 594 -26.77 -5.64 -10.73
C ALA A 594 -25.48 -6.32 -10.21
N ALA A 595 -24.35 -5.60 -10.23
CA ALA A 595 -23.05 -6.12 -9.79
C ALA A 595 -22.94 -6.18 -8.26
N GLN A 596 -23.38 -5.14 -7.55
CA GLN A 596 -23.11 -4.96 -6.12
C GLN A 596 -24.33 -5.25 -5.23
N ARG A 597 -25.50 -5.41 -5.83
CA ARG A 597 -26.77 -5.69 -5.13
C ARG A 597 -27.00 -4.70 -3.97
N GLU A 598 -27.34 -5.19 -2.77
CA GLU A 598 -27.55 -4.36 -1.58
C GLU A 598 -26.25 -3.89 -0.93
N PHE A 599 -25.10 -4.43 -1.31
CA PHE A 599 -23.81 -4.13 -0.66
C PHE A 599 -23.43 -2.65 -0.70
N SER A 600 -23.90 -1.90 -1.70
CA SER A 600 -23.68 -0.45 -1.85
C SER A 600 -24.96 0.35 -1.63
N ALA A 601 -25.83 -0.10 -0.73
CA ALA A 601 -27.12 0.53 -0.46
C ALA A 601 -26.98 2.01 -0.07
N TYR A 602 -26.00 2.35 0.75
CA TYR A 602 -25.71 3.71 1.15
C TYR A 602 -25.34 4.60 -0.06
N GLN A 603 -24.51 4.11 -0.97
CA GLN A 603 -24.08 4.85 -2.15
C GLN A 603 -25.24 5.04 -3.15
N TYR A 604 -26.14 4.07 -3.27
CA TYR A 604 -27.35 4.24 -4.09
C TYR A 604 -28.26 5.31 -3.51
N ALA A 605 -28.38 5.39 -2.19
CA ALA A 605 -29.11 6.47 -1.52
C ALA A 605 -28.54 7.84 -1.86
N GLN A 606 -27.21 7.99 -1.86
CA GLN A 606 -26.53 9.23 -2.28
C GLN A 606 -26.89 9.60 -3.73
N ILE A 607 -26.83 8.63 -4.66
CA ILE A 607 -27.12 8.85 -6.07
C ILE A 607 -28.57 9.32 -6.26
N TYR A 608 -29.54 8.61 -5.67
CA TYR A 608 -30.96 8.99 -5.78
C TYR A 608 -31.27 10.32 -5.08
N ALA A 609 -30.60 10.64 -3.97
CA ALA A 609 -30.73 11.95 -3.31
C ALA A 609 -30.29 13.10 -4.22
N GLN A 610 -29.17 12.93 -4.91
CA GLN A 610 -28.64 13.92 -5.85
C GLN A 610 -29.44 13.99 -7.16
N TRP A 611 -30.17 12.92 -7.53
CA TRP A 611 -31.10 12.91 -8.64
C TRP A 611 -32.49 13.49 -8.29
N GLY A 612 -32.74 13.82 -7.02
CA GLY A 612 -34.01 14.35 -6.53
C GLY A 612 -35.09 13.28 -6.29
N ASP A 613 -34.77 11.99 -6.43
CA ASP A 613 -35.70 10.89 -6.11
C ASP A 613 -35.62 10.57 -4.60
N THR A 614 -36.22 11.46 -3.82
CA THR A 614 -36.25 11.38 -2.35
C THR A 614 -36.79 10.05 -1.84
N LYS A 615 -37.82 9.49 -2.53
CA LYS A 615 -38.43 8.23 -2.08
C LYS A 615 -37.42 7.08 -2.18
N LYS A 616 -36.81 6.88 -3.35
CA LYS A 616 -35.83 5.80 -3.55
C LYS A 616 -34.57 6.02 -2.69
N ALA A 617 -34.14 7.25 -2.52
CA ALA A 617 -33.01 7.55 -1.64
C ALA A 617 -33.27 7.08 -0.20
N LEU A 618 -34.46 7.34 0.34
CA LEU A 618 -34.84 6.90 1.68
C LEU A 618 -35.05 5.39 1.76
N ASP A 619 -35.64 4.76 0.73
CA ASP A 619 -35.81 3.30 0.67
C ASP A 619 -34.43 2.58 0.71
N TRP A 620 -33.42 3.14 0.03
CA TRP A 620 -32.05 2.62 0.08
C TRP A 620 -31.33 2.89 1.41
N LEU A 621 -31.57 4.04 2.07
CA LEU A 621 -31.04 4.27 3.42
C LEU A 621 -31.61 3.32 4.45
N GLU A 622 -32.90 2.98 4.36
CA GLU A 622 -33.52 1.95 5.22
C GLU A 622 -32.93 0.57 4.93
N THR A 623 -32.63 0.27 3.66
CA THR A 623 -31.91 -0.95 3.28
C THR A 623 -30.52 -0.95 3.90
N ALA A 624 -29.76 0.15 3.78
CA ALA A 624 -28.44 0.30 4.41
C ALA A 624 -28.51 0.07 5.93
N LEU A 625 -29.51 0.63 6.60
CA LEU A 625 -29.72 0.45 8.03
C LEU A 625 -29.99 -1.03 8.38
N ARG A 626 -30.85 -1.70 7.60
CA ARG A 626 -31.19 -3.12 7.79
C ARG A 626 -29.98 -4.04 7.66
N ILE A 627 -29.10 -3.79 6.65
CA ILE A 627 -27.91 -4.61 6.43
C ILE A 627 -26.69 -4.14 7.24
N ARG A 628 -26.82 -3.05 7.99
CA ARG A 628 -25.74 -2.41 8.75
C ARG A 628 -24.59 -1.99 7.84
N ASP A 629 -24.92 -1.34 6.71
CA ASP A 629 -23.93 -0.78 5.78
C ASP A 629 -23.03 0.25 6.51
N THR A 630 -21.72 0.04 6.48
CA THR A 630 -20.75 0.92 7.15
C THR A 630 -20.75 2.35 6.61
N GLY A 631 -21.29 2.58 5.41
CA GLY A 631 -21.53 3.94 4.89
C GLY A 631 -22.38 4.81 5.81
N LEU A 632 -23.20 4.22 6.68
CA LEU A 632 -24.03 4.95 7.66
C LEU A 632 -23.21 5.75 8.68
N GLU A 633 -21.94 5.43 8.89
CA GLU A 633 -21.02 6.23 9.71
C GLU A 633 -20.92 7.69 9.21
N TYR A 634 -21.03 7.90 7.89
CA TYR A 634 -20.98 9.22 7.26
C TYR A 634 -22.33 10.00 7.30
N LEU A 635 -23.43 9.38 7.76
CA LEU A 635 -24.79 9.93 7.60
C LEU A 635 -24.90 11.37 8.10
N LYS A 636 -24.27 11.70 9.23
CA LYS A 636 -24.33 13.02 9.86
C LYS A 636 -23.64 14.12 9.02
N THR A 637 -22.57 13.77 8.31
CA THR A 637 -21.67 14.76 7.66
C THR A 637 -21.71 14.74 6.12
N ASP A 638 -22.34 13.72 5.52
CA ASP A 638 -22.32 13.55 4.08
C ASP A 638 -23.15 14.60 3.32
N ALA A 639 -22.46 15.40 2.51
CA ALA A 639 -23.03 16.44 1.66
C ALA A 639 -24.00 15.92 0.59
N PHE A 640 -23.81 14.69 0.13
CA PHE A 640 -24.68 14.09 -0.89
C PHE A 640 -26.08 13.82 -0.36
N LEU A 641 -26.24 13.71 0.97
CA LEU A 641 -27.52 13.47 1.62
C LEU A 641 -28.18 14.75 2.15
N ASP A 642 -27.58 15.93 1.94
CA ASP A 642 -28.18 17.21 2.36
C ASP A 642 -29.64 17.40 1.88
N PRO A 643 -30.05 16.98 0.65
CA PRO A 643 -31.44 17.07 0.22
C PRO A 643 -32.43 16.30 1.10
N LEU A 644 -31.97 15.32 1.88
CA LEU A 644 -32.81 14.43 2.68
C LEU A 644 -32.95 14.87 4.16
N ARG A 645 -32.11 15.80 4.65
CA ARG A 645 -32.02 16.12 6.08
C ARG A 645 -33.32 16.59 6.73
N SER A 646 -34.18 17.26 5.95
CA SER A 646 -35.51 17.72 6.42
C SER A 646 -36.57 16.61 6.41
N GLN A 647 -36.27 15.44 5.85
CA GLN A 647 -37.25 14.36 5.72
C GLN A 647 -37.43 13.60 7.03
N PRO A 648 -38.69 13.38 7.48
CA PRO A 648 -38.94 12.69 8.74
C PRO A 648 -38.33 11.26 8.81
N ARG A 649 -38.31 10.54 7.66
CA ARG A 649 -37.69 9.20 7.59
C ARG A 649 -36.18 9.28 7.78
N PHE A 650 -35.51 10.26 7.17
CA PHE A 650 -34.06 10.47 7.38
C PHE A 650 -33.76 10.75 8.86
N GLN A 651 -34.49 11.67 9.48
CA GLN A 651 -34.34 11.99 10.90
C GLN A 651 -34.64 10.79 11.83
N ALA A 652 -35.54 9.89 11.40
CA ALA A 652 -35.79 8.66 12.16
C ALA A 652 -34.58 7.71 12.12
N ILE A 653 -33.91 7.58 10.95
CA ILE A 653 -32.69 6.80 10.80
C ILE A 653 -31.56 7.42 11.65
N GLU A 654 -31.39 8.74 11.60
CA GLU A 654 -30.37 9.46 12.38
C GLU A 654 -30.57 9.28 13.89
N ARG A 655 -31.82 9.38 14.40
CA ARG A 655 -32.14 9.07 15.79
C ARG A 655 -31.88 7.62 16.18
N GLN A 656 -32.07 6.68 15.26
CA GLN A 656 -31.81 5.26 15.52
C GLN A 656 -30.31 4.96 15.63
N LEU A 657 -29.46 5.68 14.90
CA LEU A 657 -28.01 5.55 14.96
C LEU A 657 -27.41 6.23 16.21
N LYS A 658 -28.14 7.13 16.88
CA LYS A 658 -27.75 7.74 18.17
C LYS A 658 -26.36 8.40 18.11
N PHE A 659 -26.10 9.20 17.07
CA PHE A 659 -24.88 9.98 17.04
C PHE A 659 -24.77 10.86 18.31
N PRO A 660 -23.61 10.92 18.97
CA PRO A 660 -23.38 11.87 20.06
C PRO A 660 -23.50 13.32 19.56
N ASP A 661 -23.81 14.23 20.49
CA ASP A 661 -23.99 15.67 20.22
C ASP A 661 -22.69 16.36 19.76
#